data_013f68903b74ded588b0769a676d8e2a
#
_entry.id   013f68903b74ded588b0769a676d8e2a
#
_cell.length_a   1.000
_cell.length_b   1.000
_cell.length_c   1.000
_cell.angle_alpha   90.00
_cell.angle_beta   90.00
_cell.angle_gamma   90.00
#
_symmetry.space_group_name_H-M   'P 1'
#
loop_
_entity.id
_entity.type
_entity.pdbx_description
1 polymer ?
#
loop_
_entity_poly.entity_id
_entity_poly.type
_entity_poly.pdbx_seq_one_letter_code
_entity_poly.pdbx_strand_id
1 'polypeptide(L)'
;VSGGKDGVLAAIETSRRADATVACLVNLCPRDAATRELDSHCFQTVAHECVGAFAACAGLDVYRRRIEGRSKALGLEYGDGEEGDEVEDLRAALAAAKRERPDVNSVCSGAILSDYQRLRVEAVCASLGLTSLAPLWRVEQREVLRRVEAEGVDARLVKVAAMGLDPGKHLGMSIADARETLIRVEDEYGSHCAGEGGEFETLVVDCPMFARASLAITETRTVKTSEDRFAPSGHLVIDAFDVVLKEKGGEIAPGRVIWVEDDAPRVRASATASATLEFTAETEGCVAVTGTTCRVHHTIGLVGSILSVSLRAADPASETHETCAEAIFQTMRALVAEKLGEDGATEAWRNVAMTHVYLDDMSQFATVNGVYSRYMPPVAPSARACVATCLPGDAKVQIDCLFILDGGNERKSLHVQSLSSWAPACIGPYGQSIRVNGLAYVAGQIGMEPTTLDLVPGIVAQLDRAMASAVAVADITGAPLGERALAVTFYTSAKYNADYEAEGVHPANVMSASFERVVAQSGRRFLWRPTTTYLTVTDLPKNAIGEIAPTLLVGTGPLGDEESFDGEETLVRESVRGDSACDVMESTSVRRPGRFLQCSISVKRAVLKSDELTNGHILARIALYLGEAELTASHVSTCRLYHNLSVDSALSETLASAIRRLYDVPIIVVPVVACGLTPATAADVVIEIFARRDDRHT
;
A
#
# COMPACT_ATOMS: atom_id res chain seq x y z
N VAL A 1 -11.48 -8.46 20.92
CA VAL A 1 -12.94 -8.17 20.90
C VAL A 1 -13.27 -7.13 21.95
N SER A 2 -14.05 -6.12 21.59
CA SER A 2 -14.63 -5.14 22.53
C SER A 2 -16.05 -5.55 23.02
N GLY A 3 -16.58 -6.60 22.45
CA GLY A 3 -17.96 -7.05 22.64
C GLY A 3 -18.90 -6.61 21.50
N GLY A 4 -18.45 -5.70 20.63
CA GLY A 4 -19.24 -5.17 19.53
C GLY A 4 -19.35 -6.11 18.33
N LYS A 5 -20.33 -5.81 17.48
CA LYS A 5 -20.70 -6.60 16.28
C LYS A 5 -19.53 -6.81 15.30
N ASP A 6 -18.66 -5.79 15.09
CA ASP A 6 -17.64 -5.82 14.05
C ASP A 6 -16.50 -6.80 14.40
N GLY A 7 -16.01 -6.76 15.64
CA GLY A 7 -15.00 -7.71 16.11
C GLY A 7 -15.50 -9.15 16.12
N VAL A 8 -16.79 -9.38 16.43
CA VAL A 8 -17.41 -10.70 16.39
C VAL A 8 -17.66 -11.17 14.96
N LEU A 9 -18.18 -10.31 14.09
CA LEU A 9 -18.38 -10.62 12.67
C LEU A 9 -17.04 -10.96 11.99
N ALA A 10 -16.01 -10.18 12.25
CA ALA A 10 -14.67 -10.43 11.74
C ALA A 10 -14.12 -11.80 12.20
N ALA A 11 -14.34 -12.16 13.46
CA ALA A 11 -13.95 -13.47 13.98
C ALA A 11 -14.72 -14.62 13.32
N ILE A 12 -16.03 -14.46 13.08
CA ILE A 12 -16.88 -15.44 12.38
C ILE A 12 -16.38 -15.62 10.94
N GLU A 13 -16.17 -14.53 10.19
CA GLU A 13 -15.68 -14.60 8.81
C GLU A 13 -14.28 -15.25 8.75
N THR A 14 -13.41 -14.92 9.70
CA THR A 14 -12.09 -15.56 9.81
C THR A 14 -12.22 -17.06 10.07
N SER A 15 -13.11 -17.48 10.96
CA SER A 15 -13.29 -18.90 11.30
C SER A 15 -13.86 -19.77 10.17
N ARG A 16 -14.45 -19.14 9.16
CA ARG A 16 -14.95 -19.83 7.94
C ARG A 16 -13.86 -20.13 6.93
N ARG A 17 -12.71 -19.53 7.08
CA ARG A 17 -11.55 -19.82 6.23
C ARG A 17 -11.06 -21.25 6.55
N ALA A 18 -10.68 -21.97 5.50
CA ALA A 18 -10.16 -23.34 5.65
C ALA A 18 -8.81 -23.40 6.38
N ASP A 19 -8.10 -22.27 6.42
CA ASP A 19 -6.73 -22.11 6.96
C ASP A 19 -6.69 -21.39 8.31
N ALA A 20 -7.83 -21.01 8.90
CA ALA A 20 -7.87 -20.23 10.13
C ALA A 20 -8.91 -20.75 11.14
N THR A 21 -8.56 -20.67 12.42
CA THR A 21 -9.47 -20.95 13.54
C THR A 21 -9.30 -19.90 14.63
N VAL A 22 -10.39 -19.52 15.29
CA VAL A 22 -10.31 -18.62 16.45
C VAL A 22 -9.86 -19.43 17.67
N ALA A 23 -8.67 -19.15 18.17
CA ALA A 23 -8.04 -19.89 19.27
C ALA A 23 -8.33 -19.29 20.67
N CYS A 24 -8.46 -17.98 20.76
CA CYS A 24 -8.78 -17.23 21.98
C CYS A 24 -9.30 -15.84 21.63
N LEU A 25 -9.82 -15.14 22.63
CA LEU A 25 -10.26 -13.76 22.54
C LEU A 25 -9.36 -12.85 23.38
N VAL A 26 -9.10 -11.62 22.91
CA VAL A 26 -8.36 -10.62 23.68
C VAL A 26 -9.25 -9.39 23.87
N ASN A 27 -9.34 -8.87 25.08
CA ASN A 27 -10.19 -7.74 25.46
C ASN A 27 -9.43 -6.73 26.32
N LEU A 28 -9.57 -5.47 26.00
CA LEU A 28 -9.14 -4.35 26.83
C LEU A 28 -10.35 -3.75 27.53
N CYS A 29 -10.18 -3.35 28.80
CA CYS A 29 -11.26 -2.80 29.60
C CYS A 29 -10.75 -1.68 30.51
N PRO A 30 -11.65 -0.79 31.02
CA PRO A 30 -11.27 0.25 31.95
C PRO A 30 -10.52 -0.30 33.17
N ARG A 31 -9.58 0.52 33.68
CA ARG A 31 -8.82 0.19 34.90
C ARG A 31 -9.75 0.05 36.11
N ASP A 32 -10.66 1.04 36.26
CA ASP A 32 -11.67 0.99 37.30
C ASP A 32 -12.94 0.32 36.79
N ALA A 33 -13.34 -0.74 37.41
CA ALA A 33 -14.57 -1.48 37.09
C ALA A 33 -15.86 -0.62 37.21
N ALA A 34 -15.81 0.47 37.97
CA ALA A 34 -16.93 1.42 38.06
C ALA A 34 -17.02 2.35 36.84
N THR A 35 -15.94 2.52 36.10
CA THR A 35 -15.92 3.31 34.85
C THR A 35 -16.62 2.54 33.76
N ARG A 36 -17.74 3.05 33.26
CA ARG A 36 -18.56 2.38 32.25
C ARG A 36 -18.16 2.72 30.82
N GLU A 37 -17.49 3.85 30.62
CA GLU A 37 -17.01 4.33 29.35
C GLU A 37 -15.67 5.07 29.54
N LEU A 38 -14.69 4.80 28.69
CA LEU A 38 -13.45 5.57 28.57
C LEU A 38 -13.48 6.36 27.28
N ASP A 39 -12.92 7.56 27.32
CA ASP A 39 -12.63 8.34 26.12
C ASP A 39 -11.35 7.74 25.46
N SER A 40 -11.54 6.72 24.64
CA SER A 40 -10.51 6.01 23.89
C SER A 40 -10.78 6.17 22.39
N HIS A 41 -9.73 6.55 21.63
CA HIS A 41 -9.81 6.61 20.18
C HIS A 41 -9.68 5.22 19.51
N CYS A 42 -9.15 4.23 20.22
CA CYS A 42 -8.87 2.92 19.67
C CYS A 42 -9.86 1.84 20.10
N PHE A 43 -10.37 1.90 21.35
CA PHE A 43 -11.08 0.78 21.98
C PHE A 43 -12.47 1.18 22.47
N GLN A 44 -13.48 0.45 22.03
CA GLN A 44 -14.82 0.52 22.63
C GLN A 44 -14.76 -0.08 24.04
N THR A 45 -15.30 0.62 25.02
CA THR A 45 -15.34 0.16 26.43
C THR A 45 -16.75 0.07 27.03
N VAL A 46 -17.77 0.58 26.37
CA VAL A 46 -19.17 0.45 26.83
C VAL A 46 -19.57 -1.02 26.85
N ALA A 47 -20.26 -1.44 27.92
CA ALA A 47 -20.67 -2.81 28.21
C ALA A 47 -19.49 -3.82 28.38
N HIS A 48 -18.28 -3.33 28.70
CA HIS A 48 -17.10 -4.18 28.91
C HIS A 48 -17.30 -5.24 30.01
N GLU A 49 -18.21 -4.99 30.97
CA GLU A 49 -18.56 -5.92 32.05
C GLU A 49 -19.06 -7.26 31.51
N CYS A 50 -19.76 -7.27 30.40
CA CYS A 50 -20.32 -8.47 29.78
C CYS A 50 -19.28 -9.30 29.02
N VAL A 51 -18.18 -8.68 28.55
CA VAL A 51 -17.22 -9.34 27.64
C VAL A 51 -16.51 -10.52 28.30
N GLY A 52 -16.33 -10.50 29.62
CA GLY A 52 -15.80 -11.65 30.34
C GLY A 52 -16.67 -12.92 30.19
N ALA A 53 -17.97 -12.78 30.07
CA ALA A 53 -18.89 -13.90 29.89
C ALA A 53 -18.79 -14.55 28.50
N PHE A 54 -18.15 -13.91 27.51
CA PHE A 54 -17.88 -14.50 26.20
C PHE A 54 -17.05 -15.79 26.32
N ALA A 55 -16.20 -15.91 27.36
CA ALA A 55 -15.50 -17.15 27.65
C ALA A 55 -16.47 -18.31 27.88
N ALA A 56 -17.52 -18.06 28.67
CA ALA A 56 -18.54 -19.06 28.95
C ALA A 56 -19.46 -19.30 27.75
N CYS A 57 -19.73 -18.30 26.91
CA CYS A 57 -20.60 -18.40 25.73
C CYS A 57 -19.94 -19.12 24.56
N ALA A 58 -18.69 -18.77 24.27
CA ALA A 58 -17.96 -19.33 23.14
C ALA A 58 -17.19 -20.62 23.44
N GLY A 59 -16.90 -20.89 24.72
CA GLY A 59 -15.99 -21.99 25.12
C GLY A 59 -14.52 -21.67 24.80
N LEU A 60 -14.16 -20.39 24.66
CA LEU A 60 -12.83 -19.91 24.34
C LEU A 60 -12.24 -19.11 25.49
N ASP A 61 -10.94 -19.20 25.71
CA ASP A 61 -10.26 -18.38 26.71
C ASP A 61 -10.31 -16.89 26.28
N VAL A 62 -10.55 -15.98 27.23
CA VAL A 62 -10.56 -14.54 27.07
C VAL A 62 -9.43 -13.93 27.87
N TYR A 63 -8.40 -13.40 27.20
CA TYR A 63 -7.33 -12.64 27.81
C TYR A 63 -7.80 -11.21 28.03
N ARG A 64 -7.87 -10.76 29.27
CA ARG A 64 -8.33 -9.40 29.61
C ARG A 64 -7.20 -8.58 30.21
N ARG A 65 -7.07 -7.35 29.75
CA ARG A 65 -6.13 -6.38 30.32
C ARG A 65 -6.83 -5.06 30.61
N ARG A 66 -6.43 -4.43 31.69
CA ARG A 66 -6.85 -3.08 32.04
C ARG A 66 -6.07 -2.06 31.22
N ILE A 67 -6.75 -1.03 30.72
CA ILE A 67 -6.12 0.08 30.02
C ILE A 67 -5.47 0.97 31.07
N GLU A 68 -4.15 0.99 31.11
CA GLU A 68 -3.35 1.84 31.99
C GLU A 68 -2.89 3.13 31.24
N GLY A 69 -2.76 3.05 29.91
CA GLY A 69 -2.40 4.14 29.04
C GLY A 69 -3.56 5.09 28.71
N ARG A 70 -3.24 6.09 27.88
CA ARG A 70 -4.20 7.04 27.29
C ARG A 70 -3.89 7.19 25.81
N SER A 71 -4.82 7.71 25.01
CA SER A 71 -4.56 8.08 23.62
C SER A 71 -3.55 9.24 23.56
N LYS A 72 -2.25 8.94 23.42
CA LYS A 72 -1.16 9.93 23.33
C LYS A 72 -0.73 10.20 21.90
N ALA A 73 -0.49 9.14 21.12
CA ALA A 73 -0.09 9.23 19.73
C ALA A 73 -1.31 9.48 18.86
N LEU A 74 -1.72 10.73 18.69
CA LEU A 74 -2.93 11.08 17.92
C LEU A 74 -2.73 11.08 16.41
N GLY A 75 -1.48 11.04 15.91
CA GLY A 75 -1.15 10.95 14.49
C GLY A 75 -1.53 9.59 13.89
N LEU A 76 -1.59 9.49 12.56
CA LEU A 76 -1.82 8.21 11.89
C LEU A 76 -0.62 7.26 12.05
N GLU A 77 0.60 7.81 12.15
CA GLU A 77 1.81 7.02 12.32
C GLU A 77 1.91 6.45 13.73
N TYR A 78 2.11 5.13 13.83
CA TYR A 78 2.39 4.45 15.08
C TYR A 78 3.58 3.50 14.86
N GLY A 79 4.77 3.97 15.20
CA GLY A 79 6.03 3.26 14.96
C GLY A 79 6.39 2.26 16.07
N ASP A 80 7.52 2.51 16.75
CA ASP A 80 8.08 1.60 17.78
C ASP A 80 7.28 1.57 19.09
N GLY A 81 6.16 2.29 19.16
CA GLY A 81 5.32 2.43 20.36
C GLY A 81 5.62 3.69 21.15
N GLU A 82 4.68 4.12 21.97
CA GLU A 82 4.81 5.28 22.88
C GLU A 82 4.50 4.88 24.32
N GLU A 83 5.42 5.16 25.22
CA GLU A 83 5.26 4.79 26.64
C GLU A 83 4.03 5.48 27.27
N GLY A 84 3.13 4.67 27.80
CA GLY A 84 1.87 5.12 28.40
C GLY A 84 0.78 5.46 27.36
N ASP A 85 0.93 5.06 26.10
CA ASP A 85 -0.16 5.00 25.14
C ASP A 85 -1.02 3.75 25.36
N GLU A 86 -2.33 3.86 25.14
CA GLU A 86 -3.28 2.76 25.34
C GLU A 86 -3.03 1.54 24.42
N VAL A 87 -2.34 1.73 23.33
CA VAL A 87 -1.97 0.67 22.37
C VAL A 87 -0.91 -0.26 22.96
N GLU A 88 -0.09 0.22 23.90
CA GLU A 88 0.88 -0.62 24.59
C GLU A 88 0.20 -1.64 25.51
N ASP A 89 -1.01 -1.34 25.99
CA ASP A 89 -1.84 -2.32 26.71
C ASP A 89 -2.33 -3.44 25.78
N LEU A 90 -2.67 -3.12 24.52
CA LEU A 90 -2.96 -4.12 23.49
C LEU A 90 -1.73 -5.00 23.21
N ARG A 91 -0.55 -4.39 23.06
CA ARG A 91 0.71 -5.13 22.87
C ARG A 91 0.97 -6.11 24.00
N ALA A 92 0.82 -5.67 25.24
CA ALA A 92 1.01 -6.51 26.43
C ALA A 92 -0.01 -7.68 26.47
N ALA A 93 -1.28 -7.40 26.17
CA ALA A 93 -2.32 -8.42 26.13
C ALA A 93 -2.07 -9.50 25.07
N LEU A 94 -1.69 -9.08 23.85
CA LEU A 94 -1.37 -9.99 22.75
C LEU A 94 -0.07 -10.77 23.01
N ALA A 95 0.94 -10.15 23.60
CA ALA A 95 2.18 -10.81 23.98
C ALA A 95 1.92 -11.92 25.04
N ALA A 96 1.04 -11.66 26.03
CA ALA A 96 0.64 -12.65 27.02
C ALA A 96 -0.13 -13.82 26.38
N ALA A 97 -1.10 -13.52 25.52
CA ALA A 97 -1.85 -14.55 24.80
C ALA A 97 -0.91 -15.44 23.96
N LYS A 98 0.01 -14.84 23.20
CA LYS A 98 1.00 -15.57 22.38
C LYS A 98 1.96 -16.40 23.22
N ARG A 99 2.36 -15.94 24.40
CA ARG A 99 3.24 -16.70 25.31
C ARG A 99 2.57 -17.96 25.85
N GLU A 100 1.29 -17.87 26.22
CA GLU A 100 0.51 -19.02 26.68
C GLU A 100 0.03 -19.92 25.55
N ARG A 101 -0.17 -19.35 24.37
CA ARG A 101 -0.63 -20.00 23.14
C ARG A 101 0.35 -19.75 22.00
N PRO A 102 1.51 -20.46 21.98
CA PRO A 102 2.53 -20.30 20.94
C PRO A 102 2.03 -20.67 19.52
N ASP A 103 0.93 -21.40 19.43
CA ASP A 103 0.23 -21.75 18.20
C ASP A 103 -0.49 -20.56 17.55
N VAL A 104 -0.74 -19.49 18.31
CA VAL A 104 -1.35 -18.26 17.77
C VAL A 104 -0.34 -17.51 16.90
N ASN A 105 -0.68 -17.36 15.62
CA ASN A 105 0.15 -16.73 14.61
C ASN A 105 -0.50 -15.48 13.98
N SER A 106 -1.76 -15.19 14.31
CA SER A 106 -2.51 -14.07 13.71
C SER A 106 -3.48 -13.43 14.70
N VAL A 107 -3.85 -12.19 14.42
CA VAL A 107 -4.83 -11.38 15.17
C VAL A 107 -5.90 -10.89 14.21
N CYS A 108 -7.16 -11.17 14.53
CA CYS A 108 -8.29 -10.67 13.77
C CYS A 108 -8.88 -9.42 14.45
N SER A 109 -9.10 -8.36 13.69
CA SER A 109 -9.72 -7.11 14.13
C SER A 109 -10.96 -6.77 13.31
N GLY A 110 -11.89 -6.01 13.90
CA GLY A 110 -13.13 -5.58 13.27
C GLY A 110 -13.06 -4.19 12.63
N ALA A 111 -11.87 -3.64 12.35
CA ALA A 111 -11.73 -2.34 11.71
C ALA A 111 -12.35 -2.35 10.30
N ILE A 112 -13.21 -1.35 10.01
CA ILE A 112 -13.91 -1.19 8.72
C ILE A 112 -13.25 -0.10 7.89
N LEU A 113 -13.13 1.14 8.42
CA LEU A 113 -12.58 2.31 7.72
C LEU A 113 -11.52 3.06 8.53
N SER A 114 -11.38 2.81 9.82
CA SER A 114 -10.47 3.53 10.69
C SER A 114 -9.01 3.14 10.45
N ASP A 115 -8.28 3.96 9.66
CA ASP A 115 -6.83 3.83 9.50
C ASP A 115 -6.11 3.95 10.86
N TYR A 116 -6.64 4.77 11.78
CA TYR A 116 -6.08 4.94 13.10
C TYR A 116 -6.02 3.63 13.89
N GLN A 117 -7.12 2.88 13.91
CA GLN A 117 -7.20 1.57 14.58
C GLN A 117 -6.37 0.52 13.85
N ARG A 118 -6.50 0.43 12.53
CA ARG A 118 -5.80 -0.58 11.71
C ARG A 118 -4.28 -0.47 11.84
N LEU A 119 -3.72 0.72 11.66
CA LEU A 119 -2.27 0.94 11.72
C LEU A 119 -1.68 0.57 13.08
N ARG A 120 -2.42 0.81 14.17
CA ARG A 120 -1.99 0.44 15.52
C ARG A 120 -2.00 -1.06 15.74
N VAL A 121 -3.06 -1.74 15.31
CA VAL A 121 -3.11 -3.21 15.36
C VAL A 121 -2.00 -3.83 14.51
N GLU A 122 -1.77 -3.32 13.30
CA GLU A 122 -0.69 -3.77 12.42
C GLU A 122 0.70 -3.58 13.05
N ALA A 123 0.97 -2.41 13.65
CA ALA A 123 2.24 -2.12 14.32
C ALA A 123 2.48 -3.07 15.51
N VAL A 124 1.45 -3.31 16.31
CA VAL A 124 1.54 -4.29 17.41
C VAL A 124 1.77 -5.70 16.88
N CYS A 125 1.01 -6.12 15.87
CA CYS A 125 1.18 -7.44 15.25
C CYS A 125 2.59 -7.62 14.69
N ALA A 126 3.11 -6.65 13.95
CA ALA A 126 4.45 -6.68 13.39
C ALA A 126 5.52 -6.85 14.47
N SER A 127 5.42 -6.10 15.59
CA SER A 127 6.36 -6.18 16.72
C SER A 127 6.37 -7.53 17.42
N LEU A 128 5.25 -8.25 17.35
CA LEU A 128 5.08 -9.57 17.97
C LEU A 128 5.25 -10.73 16.99
N GLY A 129 5.53 -10.45 15.70
CA GLY A 129 5.60 -11.47 14.66
C GLY A 129 4.26 -12.18 14.48
N LEU A 130 3.16 -11.43 14.46
CA LEU A 130 1.80 -11.89 14.21
C LEU A 130 1.28 -11.31 12.90
N THR A 131 0.44 -12.07 12.19
CA THR A 131 -0.26 -11.58 11.01
C THR A 131 -1.55 -10.85 11.42
N SER A 132 -1.77 -9.63 10.92
CA SER A 132 -3.02 -8.92 11.11
C SER A 132 -4.06 -9.36 10.07
N LEU A 133 -5.26 -9.71 10.53
CA LEU A 133 -6.42 -10.06 9.69
C LEU A 133 -7.50 -9.01 9.91
N ALA A 134 -7.96 -8.37 8.82
CA ALA A 134 -8.99 -7.34 8.85
C ALA A 134 -10.07 -7.64 7.77
N PRO A 135 -10.87 -8.71 7.91
CA PRO A 135 -11.80 -9.16 6.87
C PRO A 135 -12.85 -8.12 6.51
N LEU A 136 -13.17 -7.20 7.43
CA LEU A 136 -14.15 -6.13 7.21
C LEU A 136 -13.53 -4.85 6.62
N TRP A 137 -12.21 -4.81 6.45
CA TRP A 137 -11.53 -3.62 5.95
C TRP A 137 -12.05 -3.21 4.57
N ARG A 138 -12.55 -1.97 4.47
CA ARG A 138 -13.13 -1.39 3.25
C ARG A 138 -14.38 -2.11 2.71
N VAL A 139 -15.03 -2.93 3.51
CA VAL A 139 -16.36 -3.44 3.18
C VAL A 139 -17.36 -2.27 3.27
N GLU A 140 -18.23 -2.15 2.27
CA GLU A 140 -19.28 -1.14 2.23
C GLU A 140 -20.18 -1.28 3.46
N GLN A 141 -20.54 -0.16 4.10
CA GLN A 141 -21.15 -0.15 5.43
C GLN A 141 -22.53 -0.82 5.49
N ARG A 142 -23.37 -0.69 4.45
CA ARG A 142 -24.66 -1.40 4.38
C ARG A 142 -24.46 -2.91 4.20
N GLU A 143 -23.37 -3.28 3.51
CA GLU A 143 -23.00 -4.69 3.37
C GLU A 143 -22.52 -5.27 4.72
N VAL A 144 -21.84 -4.48 5.57
CA VAL A 144 -21.50 -4.90 6.93
C VAL A 144 -22.76 -5.21 7.73
N LEU A 145 -23.78 -4.32 7.70
CA LEU A 145 -25.07 -4.57 8.37
C LEU A 145 -25.77 -5.81 7.82
N ARG A 146 -25.77 -5.99 6.50
CA ARG A 146 -26.35 -7.18 5.85
C ARG A 146 -25.64 -8.47 6.31
N ARG A 147 -24.31 -8.43 6.44
CA ARG A 147 -23.51 -9.57 6.92
C ARG A 147 -23.79 -9.89 8.39
N VAL A 148 -23.91 -8.89 9.26
CA VAL A 148 -24.29 -9.06 10.66
C VAL A 148 -25.58 -9.88 10.77
N GLU A 149 -26.62 -9.52 10.00
CA GLU A 149 -27.89 -10.27 9.97
C GLU A 149 -27.74 -11.66 9.35
N ALA A 150 -27.09 -11.76 8.18
CA ALA A 150 -26.93 -13.03 7.46
C ALA A 150 -26.12 -14.05 8.28
N GLU A 151 -25.18 -13.59 9.09
CA GLU A 151 -24.38 -14.41 10.00
C GLU A 151 -25.12 -14.75 11.31
N GLY A 152 -26.31 -14.22 11.54
CA GLY A 152 -27.07 -14.47 12.76
C GLY A 152 -26.44 -13.87 14.01
N VAL A 153 -25.78 -12.71 13.88
CA VAL A 153 -25.20 -11.98 15.01
C VAL A 153 -26.28 -11.12 15.66
N ASP A 154 -26.76 -11.51 16.84
CA ASP A 154 -27.65 -10.68 17.65
C ASP A 154 -26.82 -9.68 18.46
N ALA A 155 -26.75 -8.45 17.97
CA ALA A 155 -26.05 -7.34 18.59
C ALA A 155 -27.03 -6.25 19.00
N ARG A 156 -26.89 -5.75 20.25
CA ARG A 156 -27.76 -4.72 20.85
C ARG A 156 -27.05 -3.38 20.85
N LEU A 157 -27.79 -2.29 20.53
CA LEU A 157 -27.29 -0.93 20.66
C LEU A 157 -27.06 -0.61 22.13
N VAL A 158 -25.83 -0.35 22.55
CA VAL A 158 -25.47 -0.01 23.93
C VAL A 158 -25.03 1.43 24.12
N LYS A 159 -24.71 2.12 23.01
CA LYS A 159 -24.48 3.57 22.98
C LYS A 159 -25.04 4.13 21.69
N VAL A 160 -25.58 5.34 21.76
CA VAL A 160 -25.97 6.16 20.59
C VAL A 160 -25.49 7.60 20.80
N ALA A 161 -24.94 8.19 19.72
CA ALA A 161 -24.33 9.52 19.76
C ALA A 161 -24.36 10.21 18.38
N ALA A 162 -25.43 10.02 17.59
CA ALA A 162 -25.55 10.61 16.26
C ALA A 162 -26.91 11.30 16.08
N MET A 163 -26.92 12.29 15.18
CA MET A 163 -28.15 12.93 14.74
C MET A 163 -29.12 11.87 14.19
N GLY A 164 -30.40 11.98 14.58
CA GLY A 164 -31.43 10.99 14.19
C GLY A 164 -31.53 9.75 15.08
N LEU A 165 -30.58 9.55 16.01
CA LEU A 165 -30.65 8.51 17.04
C LEU A 165 -31.05 9.13 18.40
N ASP A 166 -31.85 8.40 19.17
CA ASP A 166 -32.40 8.83 20.46
C ASP A 166 -32.15 7.76 21.51
N PRO A 167 -31.43 8.06 22.63
CA PRO A 167 -31.17 7.10 23.69
C PRO A 167 -32.41 6.45 24.27
N GLY A 168 -33.54 7.18 24.34
CA GLY A 168 -34.79 6.65 24.89
C GLY A 168 -35.55 5.69 23.98
N LYS A 169 -35.17 5.64 22.68
CA LYS A 169 -35.85 4.81 21.69
C LYS A 169 -35.00 3.67 21.15
N HIS A 170 -33.70 3.94 20.95
CA HIS A 170 -32.85 3.05 20.17
C HIS A 170 -31.90 2.19 21.02
N LEU A 171 -31.59 2.62 22.26
CA LEU A 171 -30.79 1.79 23.17
C LEU A 171 -31.52 0.48 23.51
N GLY A 172 -30.80 -0.63 23.45
CA GLY A 172 -31.32 -1.97 23.66
C GLY A 172 -31.95 -2.63 22.42
N MET A 173 -32.21 -1.88 21.34
CA MET A 173 -32.69 -2.46 20.08
C MET A 173 -31.60 -3.37 19.47
N SER A 174 -32.04 -4.44 18.81
CA SER A 174 -31.12 -5.23 17.97
C SER A 174 -30.72 -4.42 16.72
N ILE A 175 -29.57 -4.76 16.14
CA ILE A 175 -29.15 -4.19 14.85
C ILE A 175 -30.17 -4.48 13.77
N ALA A 176 -30.79 -5.67 13.78
CA ALA A 176 -31.84 -6.04 12.82
C ALA A 176 -33.05 -5.11 12.95
N ASP A 177 -33.53 -4.84 14.18
CA ASP A 177 -34.67 -3.93 14.41
C ASP A 177 -34.32 -2.45 14.10
N ALA A 178 -33.05 -2.05 14.33
CA ALA A 178 -32.59 -0.68 14.11
C ALA A 178 -32.20 -0.38 12.65
N ARG A 179 -32.00 -1.39 11.82
CA ARG A 179 -31.40 -1.31 10.47
C ARG A 179 -32.00 -0.23 9.57
N GLU A 180 -33.33 -0.20 9.46
CA GLU A 180 -33.99 0.81 8.63
C GLU A 180 -33.74 2.23 9.13
N THR A 181 -33.69 2.40 10.46
CA THR A 181 -33.36 3.70 11.06
C THR A 181 -31.90 4.07 10.78
N LEU A 182 -30.96 3.15 10.91
CA LEU A 182 -29.54 3.39 10.66
C LEU A 182 -29.27 3.79 9.20
N ILE A 183 -29.91 3.11 8.24
CA ILE A 183 -29.81 3.43 6.80
C ILE A 183 -30.44 4.81 6.52
N ARG A 184 -31.58 5.11 7.11
CA ARG A 184 -32.20 6.43 6.95
C ARG A 184 -31.34 7.53 7.51
N VAL A 185 -30.71 7.33 8.67
CA VAL A 185 -29.80 8.31 9.31
C VAL A 185 -28.55 8.54 8.44
N GLU A 186 -28.06 7.50 7.76
CA GLU A 186 -27.02 7.64 6.74
C GLU A 186 -27.49 8.50 5.56
N ASP A 187 -28.67 8.19 4.98
CA ASP A 187 -29.20 8.92 3.83
C ASP A 187 -29.52 10.40 4.13
N GLU A 188 -30.01 10.70 5.35
CA GLU A 188 -30.44 12.05 5.75
C GLU A 188 -29.29 12.92 6.28
N TYR A 189 -28.33 12.33 6.98
CA TYR A 189 -27.29 13.08 7.72
C TYR A 189 -25.85 12.70 7.34
N GLY A 190 -25.65 11.71 6.47
CA GLY A 190 -24.31 11.23 6.08
C GLY A 190 -23.56 10.49 7.20
N SER A 191 -24.29 10.01 8.23
CA SER A 191 -23.72 9.22 9.32
C SER A 191 -23.31 7.83 8.83
N HIS A 192 -22.32 7.21 9.49
CA HIS A 192 -21.91 5.87 9.13
C HIS A 192 -22.89 4.81 9.65
N CYS A 193 -23.68 4.18 8.78
CA CYS A 193 -24.76 3.28 9.23
C CYS A 193 -24.26 2.01 9.94
N ALA A 194 -22.97 1.65 9.80
CA ALA A 194 -22.35 0.59 10.59
C ALA A 194 -21.70 1.09 11.90
N GLY A 195 -21.74 2.40 12.20
CA GLY A 195 -21.30 2.95 13.48
C GLY A 195 -19.80 3.18 13.63
N GLU A 196 -19.03 3.23 12.52
CA GLU A 196 -17.56 3.37 12.55
C GLU A 196 -17.10 4.77 12.98
N GLY A 197 -17.94 5.78 12.81
CA GLY A 197 -17.67 7.16 13.26
C GLY A 197 -18.04 7.43 14.73
N GLY A 198 -18.42 6.41 15.50
CA GLY A 198 -18.85 6.55 16.89
C GLY A 198 -20.33 6.89 17.05
N GLU A 199 -21.10 6.80 15.95
CA GLU A 199 -22.55 7.06 15.95
C GLU A 199 -23.30 6.17 16.93
N PHE A 200 -22.83 4.94 17.09
CA PHE A 200 -23.34 3.98 18.08
C PHE A 200 -22.33 2.90 18.38
N GLU A 201 -22.50 2.25 19.53
CA GLU A 201 -21.75 1.05 19.91
C GLU A 201 -22.71 -0.10 20.21
N THR A 202 -22.21 -1.35 20.08
CA THR A 202 -23.01 -2.54 20.22
C THR A 202 -22.42 -3.54 21.21
N LEU A 203 -23.29 -4.40 21.80
CA LEU A 203 -22.92 -5.61 22.51
C LEU A 203 -23.55 -6.81 21.83
N VAL A 204 -22.75 -7.79 21.47
CA VAL A 204 -23.24 -9.08 20.96
C VAL A 204 -23.75 -9.91 22.12
N VAL A 205 -25.01 -10.36 22.04
CA VAL A 205 -25.66 -11.21 23.04
C VAL A 205 -25.77 -12.64 22.58
N ASP A 206 -25.84 -12.90 21.27
CA ASP A 206 -25.75 -14.22 20.67
C ASP A 206 -25.14 -14.17 19.27
N CYS A 207 -24.47 -15.26 18.88
CA CYS A 207 -23.93 -15.44 17.53
C CYS A 207 -23.51 -16.91 17.31
N PRO A 208 -23.19 -17.36 16.08
CA PRO A 208 -22.70 -18.70 15.80
C PRO A 208 -21.42 -19.09 16.57
N MET A 209 -20.54 -18.13 16.87
CA MET A 209 -19.32 -18.36 17.66
C MET A 209 -19.62 -18.66 19.15
N PHE A 210 -20.78 -18.23 19.65
CA PHE A 210 -21.26 -18.57 20.98
C PHE A 210 -21.87 -19.99 20.98
N ALA A 211 -21.03 -20.99 20.75
CA ALA A 211 -21.46 -22.37 20.59
C ALA A 211 -22.06 -22.99 21.88
N ARG A 212 -21.67 -22.47 23.05
CA ARG A 212 -22.07 -23.05 24.37
C ARG A 212 -23.29 -22.35 24.96
N ALA A 213 -23.33 -21.02 24.97
CA ALA A 213 -24.37 -20.26 25.66
C ALA A 213 -24.56 -18.90 25.01
N SER A 214 -25.64 -18.21 25.32
CA SER A 214 -25.91 -16.82 24.96
C SER A 214 -26.02 -15.96 26.23
N LEU A 215 -25.99 -14.62 26.03
CA LEU A 215 -26.24 -13.65 27.08
C LEU A 215 -27.70 -13.23 27.10
N ALA A 216 -28.35 -13.31 28.26
CA ALA A 216 -29.66 -12.74 28.49
C ALA A 216 -29.50 -11.49 29.39
N ILE A 217 -29.69 -10.30 28.82
CA ILE A 217 -29.65 -9.06 29.59
C ILE A 217 -30.95 -8.97 30.39
N THR A 218 -30.85 -8.90 31.74
CA THR A 218 -32.00 -8.96 32.66
C THR A 218 -32.30 -7.61 33.30
N GLU A 219 -31.30 -6.76 33.52
CA GLU A 219 -31.48 -5.44 34.12
C GLU A 219 -30.56 -4.41 33.48
N THR A 220 -31.17 -3.27 33.07
CA THR A 220 -30.44 -2.16 32.44
C THR A 220 -30.96 -0.81 32.90
N ARG A 221 -30.11 0.20 32.81
CA ARG A 221 -30.51 1.59 32.95
C ARG A 221 -29.84 2.45 31.90
N THR A 222 -30.57 3.43 31.39
CA THR A 222 -30.06 4.41 30.42
C THR A 222 -29.37 5.57 31.15
N VAL A 223 -28.15 5.89 30.73
CA VAL A 223 -27.41 7.08 31.14
C VAL A 223 -27.32 8.02 29.95
N LYS A 224 -27.92 9.20 30.04
CA LYS A 224 -27.77 10.25 29.04
C LYS A 224 -26.47 10.99 29.29
N THR A 225 -25.65 11.14 28.24
CA THR A 225 -24.37 11.87 28.27
C THR A 225 -24.51 13.28 27.66
N SER A 226 -25.49 13.46 26.76
CA SER A 226 -25.86 14.76 26.21
C SER A 226 -27.38 14.85 26.03
N GLU A 227 -27.94 16.00 26.35
CA GLU A 227 -29.35 16.37 26.07
C GLU A 227 -29.46 17.31 24.86
N ASP A 228 -28.44 17.33 23.97
CA ASP A 228 -28.51 18.09 22.73
C ASP A 228 -29.80 17.75 21.96
N ARG A 229 -30.46 18.78 21.45
CA ARG A 229 -31.78 18.64 20.80
C ARG A 229 -31.68 17.86 19.46
N PHE A 230 -30.57 17.94 18.80
CA PHE A 230 -30.38 17.38 17.44
C PHE A 230 -29.60 16.03 17.46
N ALA A 231 -28.63 15.92 18.37
CA ALA A 231 -27.79 14.75 18.54
C ALA A 231 -27.70 14.36 20.02
N PRO A 232 -28.81 13.93 20.65
CA PRO A 232 -28.77 13.46 22.03
C PRO A 232 -27.90 12.20 22.09
N SER A 233 -27.10 12.09 23.14
CA SER A 233 -26.23 10.92 23.32
C SER A 233 -26.48 10.24 24.68
N GLY A 234 -26.20 8.94 24.70
CA GLY A 234 -26.33 8.15 25.91
C GLY A 234 -25.91 6.71 25.70
N HIS A 235 -25.75 6.00 26.82
CA HIS A 235 -25.38 4.59 26.79
C HIS A 235 -26.23 3.78 27.80
N LEU A 236 -26.25 2.46 27.55
CA LEU A 236 -26.84 1.47 28.44
C LEU A 236 -25.79 1.02 29.46
N VAL A 237 -26.12 1.10 30.73
CA VAL A 237 -25.42 0.37 31.78
C VAL A 237 -26.16 -0.95 31.99
N ILE A 238 -25.43 -2.06 31.89
CA ILE A 238 -25.96 -3.39 32.11
C ILE A 238 -25.70 -3.74 33.60
N ASP A 239 -26.75 -3.71 34.40
CA ASP A 239 -26.66 -3.96 35.85
C ASP A 239 -26.75 -5.46 36.16
N ALA A 240 -27.45 -6.27 35.32
CA ALA A 240 -27.50 -7.70 35.45
C ALA A 240 -27.70 -8.40 34.09
N PHE A 241 -27.09 -9.59 33.96
CA PHE A 241 -27.27 -10.50 32.81
C PHE A 241 -27.06 -11.95 33.26
N ASP A 242 -27.65 -12.89 32.55
CA ASP A 242 -27.50 -14.32 32.71
C ASP A 242 -26.78 -14.97 31.52
N VAL A 243 -26.05 -16.04 31.77
CA VAL A 243 -25.48 -16.93 30.75
C VAL A 243 -26.41 -18.12 30.56
N VAL A 244 -27.11 -18.16 29.45
CA VAL A 244 -28.14 -19.15 29.14
C VAL A 244 -27.56 -20.24 28.22
N LEU A 245 -27.48 -21.47 28.71
CA LEU A 245 -26.96 -22.61 27.93
C LEU A 245 -27.85 -22.91 26.74
N LYS A 246 -27.23 -23.16 25.60
CA LYS A 246 -27.88 -23.68 24.38
C LYS A 246 -28.11 -25.18 24.53
N GLU A 247 -29.01 -25.75 23.71
CA GLU A 247 -29.47 -27.14 23.82
C GLU A 247 -28.33 -28.18 23.90
N LYS A 248 -27.26 -27.99 23.11
CA LYS A 248 -26.04 -28.82 23.13
C LYS A 248 -24.86 -28.16 23.85
N GLY A 249 -25.07 -27.00 24.46
CA GLY A 249 -24.00 -26.19 25.03
C GLY A 249 -23.33 -26.83 26.26
N GLY A 250 -24.01 -27.74 26.94
CA GLY A 250 -23.46 -28.49 28.08
C GLY A 250 -22.30 -29.44 27.73
N GLU A 251 -22.16 -29.82 26.46
CA GLU A 251 -21.08 -30.67 25.95
C GLU A 251 -19.78 -29.90 25.73
N ILE A 252 -19.82 -28.58 25.69
CA ILE A 252 -18.67 -27.68 25.45
C ILE A 252 -18.19 -27.15 26.82
N ALA A 253 -16.91 -27.31 27.11
CA ALA A 253 -16.31 -26.73 28.31
C ALA A 253 -16.32 -25.19 28.24
N PRO A 254 -16.60 -24.47 29.34
CA PRO A 254 -16.46 -23.01 29.36
C PRO A 254 -14.98 -22.63 29.23
N GLY A 255 -14.71 -21.55 28.47
CA GLY A 255 -13.42 -20.92 28.46
C GLY A 255 -13.12 -20.17 29.75
N ARG A 256 -11.87 -19.80 29.95
CA ARG A 256 -11.39 -19.07 31.14
C ARG A 256 -11.29 -17.59 30.86
N VAL A 257 -11.48 -16.77 31.86
CA VAL A 257 -11.08 -15.37 31.87
C VAL A 257 -9.69 -15.25 32.48
N ILE A 258 -8.71 -14.83 31.71
CA ILE A 258 -7.30 -14.73 32.10
C ILE A 258 -6.95 -13.24 32.18
N TRP A 259 -6.59 -12.77 33.36
CA TRP A 259 -6.15 -11.41 33.57
C TRP A 259 -4.66 -11.27 33.27
N VAL A 260 -4.32 -10.31 32.42
CA VAL A 260 -2.93 -9.98 32.02
C VAL A 260 -2.43 -8.83 32.89
N GLU A 261 -1.43 -9.07 33.70
CA GLU A 261 -0.75 -8.11 34.60
C GLU A 261 0.61 -7.68 34.04
N ASP A 262 1.30 -6.73 34.67
CA ASP A 262 2.46 -5.97 34.13
C ASP A 262 3.82 -6.72 34.07
N ASP A 263 3.88 -7.94 33.56
CA ASP A 263 5.13 -8.70 33.42
C ASP A 263 5.74 -8.72 31.98
N ALA A 264 5.35 -7.83 31.08
CA ALA A 264 5.84 -7.84 29.71
C ALA A 264 7.19 -7.09 29.55
N PRO A 265 8.22 -7.71 28.95
CA PRO A 265 9.51 -7.06 28.71
C PRO A 265 9.36 -5.94 27.66
N ARG A 266 9.88 -4.76 27.99
CA ARG A 266 9.93 -3.61 27.09
C ARG A 266 10.98 -3.84 26.00
N VAL A 267 10.58 -3.75 24.73
CA VAL A 267 11.50 -3.87 23.59
C VAL A 267 12.27 -2.55 23.44
N ARG A 268 13.61 -2.62 23.46
CA ARG A 268 14.49 -1.48 23.14
C ARG A 268 14.90 -1.53 21.67
N ALA A 269 14.74 -0.41 20.97
CA ALA A 269 15.26 -0.23 19.63
C ALA A 269 16.80 -0.28 19.60
N SER A 270 17.37 -0.97 18.62
CA SER A 270 18.82 -1.00 18.40
C SER A 270 19.24 0.09 17.42
N ALA A 271 20.20 0.91 17.81
CA ALA A 271 20.79 1.93 16.94
C ALA A 271 21.79 1.27 15.97
N THR A 272 21.69 1.61 14.69
CA THR A 272 22.64 1.22 13.64
C THR A 272 23.84 2.17 13.64
N ALA A 273 25.05 1.61 13.56
CA ALA A 273 26.29 2.36 13.46
C ALA A 273 26.45 2.97 12.06
N SER A 274 26.82 4.26 12.02
CA SER A 274 27.11 4.99 10.78
C SER A 274 28.59 4.82 10.44
N ALA A 275 28.88 4.36 9.23
CA ALA A 275 30.22 4.42 8.64
C ALA A 275 30.32 5.70 7.80
N THR A 276 31.35 6.49 8.03
CA THR A 276 31.66 7.69 7.25
C THR A 276 32.44 7.31 6.00
N LEU A 277 31.89 7.65 4.85
CA LEU A 277 32.54 7.51 3.54
C LEU A 277 32.79 8.92 2.99
N GLU A 278 34.00 9.18 2.48
CA GLU A 278 34.32 10.47 1.83
C GLU A 278 34.11 10.34 0.32
N PHE A 279 33.30 11.24 -0.26
CA PHE A 279 33.00 11.30 -1.69
C PHE A 279 33.02 12.71 -2.25
N THR A 280 33.21 12.81 -3.57
CA THR A 280 32.90 14.00 -4.38
C THR A 280 31.71 13.69 -5.29
N ALA A 281 30.61 14.45 -5.15
CA ALA A 281 29.36 14.20 -5.88
C ALA A 281 29.44 14.63 -7.34
N GLU A 282 29.93 13.74 -8.19
CA GLU A 282 29.70 13.83 -9.62
C GLU A 282 28.30 13.25 -9.93
N THR A 283 27.63 13.79 -10.98
CA THR A 283 26.28 13.34 -11.40
C THR A 283 26.27 11.84 -11.78
N GLU A 284 27.41 11.32 -12.15
CA GLU A 284 27.64 9.90 -12.42
C GLU A 284 29.05 9.49 -11.95
N GLY A 285 29.17 8.32 -11.36
CA GLY A 285 30.46 7.83 -10.87
C GLY A 285 30.45 6.35 -10.51
N CYS A 286 31.62 5.88 -10.08
CA CYS A 286 31.81 4.52 -9.56
C CYS A 286 32.61 4.57 -8.28
N VAL A 287 32.05 4.06 -7.20
CA VAL A 287 32.63 4.11 -5.87
C VAL A 287 33.00 2.71 -5.38
N ALA A 288 34.20 2.58 -4.78
CA ALA A 288 34.60 1.38 -4.06
C ALA A 288 34.12 1.49 -2.60
N VAL A 289 33.39 0.50 -2.11
CA VAL A 289 32.85 0.49 -0.75
C VAL A 289 33.84 -0.18 0.19
N THR A 290 34.23 0.51 1.26
CA THR A 290 35.21 0.02 2.24
C THR A 290 34.76 -1.29 2.89
N GLY A 291 35.63 -2.29 2.92
CA GLY A 291 35.35 -3.59 3.54
C GLY A 291 34.64 -4.60 2.63
N THR A 292 34.40 -4.25 1.37
CA THR A 292 33.83 -5.16 0.34
C THR A 292 34.64 -5.07 -0.94
N THR A 293 34.44 -6.02 -1.86
CA THR A 293 34.96 -5.94 -3.24
C THR A 293 33.97 -5.24 -4.18
N CYS A 294 32.78 -4.87 -3.66
CA CYS A 294 31.76 -4.18 -4.44
C CYS A 294 32.21 -2.80 -4.92
N ARG A 295 32.02 -2.54 -6.19
CA ARG A 295 32.05 -1.22 -6.79
C ARG A 295 30.61 -0.81 -7.11
N VAL A 296 30.19 0.37 -6.66
CA VAL A 296 28.83 0.85 -6.87
C VAL A 296 28.86 1.95 -7.93
N HIS A 297 28.27 1.67 -9.09
CA HIS A 297 27.98 2.69 -10.09
C HIS A 297 26.75 3.46 -9.66
N HIS A 298 26.81 4.78 -9.78
CA HIS A 298 25.71 5.67 -9.39
C HIS A 298 25.43 6.72 -10.44
N THR A 299 24.16 7.13 -10.50
CA THR A 299 23.70 8.38 -11.13
C THR A 299 22.81 9.09 -10.14
N ILE A 300 22.99 10.40 -9.99
CA ILE A 300 22.22 11.25 -9.08
C ILE A 300 21.93 12.59 -9.76
N GLY A 301 20.70 13.08 -9.64
CA GLY A 301 20.33 14.40 -10.15
C GLY A 301 19.18 15.01 -9.35
N LEU A 302 19.26 16.32 -9.17
CA LEU A 302 18.27 17.12 -8.47
C LEU A 302 17.70 18.15 -9.44
N VAL A 303 16.39 18.07 -9.69
CA VAL A 303 15.64 19.00 -10.54
C VAL A 303 14.47 19.56 -9.75
N GLY A 304 14.51 20.83 -9.41
CA GLY A 304 13.56 21.43 -8.49
C GLY A 304 13.56 20.69 -7.15
N SER A 305 12.41 20.17 -6.76
CA SER A 305 12.22 19.37 -5.56
C SER A 305 12.34 17.85 -5.76
N ILE A 306 12.70 17.39 -6.95
CA ILE A 306 12.78 15.98 -7.31
C ILE A 306 14.25 15.55 -7.35
N LEU A 307 14.64 14.66 -6.42
CA LEU A 307 15.94 14.00 -6.41
C LEU A 307 15.76 12.57 -6.95
N SER A 308 16.42 12.25 -8.05
CA SER A 308 16.45 10.92 -8.64
C SER A 308 17.82 10.29 -8.45
N VAL A 309 17.87 9.07 -7.95
CA VAL A 309 19.10 8.36 -7.63
C VAL A 309 19.00 6.93 -8.14
N SER A 310 19.99 6.46 -8.88
CA SER A 310 20.10 5.07 -9.32
C SER A 310 21.48 4.51 -9.02
N LEU A 311 21.54 3.35 -8.37
CA LEU A 311 22.77 2.68 -8.01
C LEU A 311 22.75 1.21 -8.43
N ARG A 312 23.89 0.74 -8.93
CA ARG A 312 24.10 -0.65 -9.34
C ARG A 312 25.43 -1.16 -8.78
N ALA A 313 25.41 -2.27 -8.07
CA ALA A 313 26.61 -2.93 -7.60
C ALA A 313 27.29 -3.69 -8.74
N ALA A 314 28.56 -3.38 -9.01
CA ALA A 314 29.40 -3.98 -10.03
C ALA A 314 30.53 -4.82 -9.41
N ASP A 315 31.12 -5.71 -10.20
CA ASP A 315 32.19 -6.65 -9.79
C ASP A 315 31.84 -7.57 -8.60
N PRO A 316 30.68 -8.19 -8.57
CA PRO A 316 30.23 -8.95 -7.41
C PRO A 316 30.56 -10.46 -7.51
N ALA A 317 31.49 -10.91 -8.35
CA ALA A 317 31.72 -12.36 -8.57
C ALA A 317 31.94 -13.15 -7.27
N SER A 318 32.43 -12.49 -6.20
CA SER A 318 32.62 -13.06 -4.86
C SER A 318 31.62 -12.59 -3.81
N GLU A 319 30.81 -11.60 -4.10
CA GLU A 319 29.91 -10.95 -3.13
C GLU A 319 28.49 -11.52 -3.17
N THR A 320 27.79 -11.45 -2.03
CA THR A 320 26.39 -11.87 -1.92
C THR A 320 25.44 -10.75 -2.33
N HIS A 321 24.18 -11.09 -2.62
CA HIS A 321 23.12 -10.10 -2.84
C HIS A 321 22.90 -9.18 -1.62
N GLU A 322 23.08 -9.73 -0.42
CA GLU A 322 23.02 -8.96 0.82
C GLU A 322 24.12 -7.90 0.86
N THR A 323 25.37 -8.27 0.61
CA THR A 323 26.52 -7.35 0.59
C THR A 323 26.35 -6.28 -0.50
N CYS A 324 25.89 -6.69 -1.70
CA CYS A 324 25.64 -5.76 -2.81
C CYS A 324 24.54 -4.73 -2.45
N ALA A 325 23.44 -5.17 -1.88
CA ALA A 325 22.35 -4.29 -1.46
C ALA A 325 22.79 -3.34 -0.34
N GLU A 326 23.54 -3.84 0.64
CA GLU A 326 24.10 -3.02 1.73
C GLU A 326 25.01 -1.92 1.17
N ALA A 327 25.94 -2.28 0.26
CA ALA A 327 26.84 -1.34 -0.39
C ALA A 327 26.07 -0.26 -1.17
N ILE A 328 25.00 -0.63 -1.88
CA ILE A 328 24.12 0.30 -2.59
C ILE A 328 23.50 1.30 -1.62
N PHE A 329 22.87 0.85 -0.53
CA PHE A 329 22.20 1.74 0.40
C PHE A 329 23.15 2.65 1.17
N GLN A 330 24.31 2.15 1.58
CA GLN A 330 25.36 2.97 2.22
C GLN A 330 25.82 4.07 1.28
N THR A 331 26.12 3.73 0.02
CA THR A 331 26.54 4.69 -1.00
C THR A 331 25.43 5.71 -1.28
N MET A 332 24.17 5.25 -1.40
CA MET A 332 23.03 6.12 -1.63
C MET A 332 22.85 7.15 -0.49
N ARG A 333 22.96 6.70 0.76
CA ARG A 333 22.89 7.63 1.92
C ARG A 333 23.98 8.68 1.86
N ALA A 334 25.22 8.29 1.56
CA ALA A 334 26.35 9.21 1.45
C ALA A 334 26.13 10.24 0.32
N LEU A 335 25.71 9.79 -0.86
CA LEU A 335 25.45 10.68 -2.00
C LEU A 335 24.29 11.66 -1.73
N VAL A 336 23.22 11.19 -1.08
CA VAL A 336 22.10 12.05 -0.71
C VAL A 336 22.53 13.07 0.36
N ALA A 337 23.33 12.66 1.35
CA ALA A 337 23.86 13.56 2.37
C ALA A 337 24.82 14.61 1.77
N GLU A 338 25.68 14.22 0.83
CA GLU A 338 26.55 15.16 0.13
C GLU A 338 25.76 16.18 -0.70
N LYS A 339 24.67 15.73 -1.37
CA LYS A 339 23.83 16.59 -2.20
C LYS A 339 22.96 17.56 -1.42
N LEU A 340 22.46 17.15 -0.23
CA LEU A 340 21.44 17.88 0.54
C LEU A 340 21.91 18.33 1.94
N GLY A 341 23.11 17.92 2.37
CA GLY A 341 23.54 18.01 3.78
C GLY A 341 22.91 16.94 4.65
N GLU A 342 23.42 16.71 5.86
CA GLU A 342 22.96 15.62 6.77
C GLU A 342 21.48 15.78 7.18
N ASP A 343 21.07 17.00 7.53
CA ASP A 343 19.68 17.27 7.91
C ASP A 343 18.74 17.07 6.71
N GLY A 344 19.10 17.56 5.54
CA GLY A 344 18.35 17.38 4.30
C GLY A 344 18.28 15.93 3.87
N ALA A 345 19.34 15.15 4.07
CA ALA A 345 19.33 13.71 3.79
C ALA A 345 18.36 12.96 4.71
N THR A 346 18.37 13.27 6.01
CA THR A 346 17.45 12.63 6.96
C THR A 346 15.98 12.87 6.57
N GLU A 347 15.65 14.10 6.17
CA GLU A 347 14.31 14.43 5.69
C GLU A 347 14.00 13.77 4.33
N ALA A 348 14.97 13.70 3.42
CA ALA A 348 14.79 13.07 2.12
C ALA A 348 14.38 11.60 2.25
N TRP A 349 14.97 10.83 3.18
CA TRP A 349 14.62 9.43 3.39
C TRP A 349 13.16 9.23 3.82
N ARG A 350 12.56 10.20 4.51
CA ARG A 350 11.12 10.19 4.82
C ARG A 350 10.26 10.48 3.60
N ASN A 351 10.84 11.07 2.56
CA ASN A 351 10.16 11.56 1.37
C ASN A 351 10.46 10.73 0.10
N VAL A 352 10.90 9.47 0.25
CA VAL A 352 11.01 8.53 -0.87
C VAL A 352 9.61 8.20 -1.38
N ALA A 353 9.32 8.54 -2.63
CA ALA A 353 8.01 8.32 -3.24
C ALA A 353 7.92 6.95 -3.93
N MET A 354 8.91 6.63 -4.78
CA MET A 354 8.96 5.40 -5.57
C MET A 354 10.35 4.79 -5.54
N THR A 355 10.40 3.47 -5.40
CA THR A 355 11.62 2.68 -5.51
C THR A 355 11.45 1.59 -6.55
N HIS A 356 12.43 1.42 -7.44
CA HIS A 356 12.53 0.24 -8.30
C HIS A 356 13.71 -0.59 -7.83
N VAL A 357 13.48 -1.90 -7.69
CA VAL A 357 14.52 -2.88 -7.34
C VAL A 357 14.64 -3.86 -8.49
N TYR A 358 15.82 -3.98 -9.05
CA TYR A 358 16.14 -4.93 -10.10
C TYR A 358 17.13 -5.95 -9.57
N LEU A 359 16.81 -7.22 -9.74
CA LEU A 359 17.61 -8.37 -9.31
C LEU A 359 18.04 -9.17 -10.54
N ASP A 360 19.18 -9.83 -10.47
CA ASP A 360 19.56 -10.85 -11.46
C ASP A 360 18.82 -12.18 -11.20
N ASP A 361 18.49 -12.47 -9.92
CA ASP A 361 17.81 -13.67 -9.46
C ASP A 361 16.68 -13.33 -8.45
N MET A 362 15.42 -13.60 -8.81
CA MET A 362 14.27 -13.37 -7.96
C MET A 362 14.23 -14.24 -6.69
N SER A 363 14.98 -15.36 -6.65
CA SER A 363 15.09 -16.17 -5.44
C SER A 363 15.72 -15.40 -4.26
N GLN A 364 16.45 -14.33 -4.55
CA GLN A 364 17.09 -13.44 -3.56
C GLN A 364 16.19 -12.31 -3.05
N PHE A 365 14.93 -12.29 -3.46
CA PHE A 365 13.95 -11.27 -3.04
C PHE A 365 13.88 -11.10 -1.52
N ALA A 366 13.82 -12.19 -0.76
CA ALA A 366 13.75 -12.11 0.70
C ALA A 366 15.06 -11.57 1.33
N THR A 367 16.22 -11.97 0.80
CA THR A 367 17.54 -11.51 1.24
C THR A 367 17.67 -10.00 1.05
N VAL A 368 17.37 -9.50 -0.14
CA VAL A 368 17.44 -8.06 -0.45
C VAL A 368 16.38 -7.27 0.33
N ASN A 369 15.18 -7.82 0.55
CA ASN A 369 14.18 -7.20 1.43
C ASN A 369 14.67 -7.03 2.87
N GLY A 370 15.44 -7.98 3.40
CA GLY A 370 16.03 -7.87 4.73
C GLY A 370 16.98 -6.68 4.85
N VAL A 371 17.76 -6.39 3.79
CA VAL A 371 18.58 -5.16 3.73
C VAL A 371 17.69 -3.93 3.56
N TYR A 372 16.81 -3.94 2.57
CA TYR A 372 15.92 -2.83 2.24
C TYR A 372 15.15 -2.30 3.46
N SER A 373 14.64 -3.20 4.32
CA SER A 373 13.89 -2.85 5.52
C SER A 373 14.72 -2.11 6.59
N ARG A 374 16.05 -2.25 6.58
CA ARG A 374 16.94 -1.51 7.50
C ARG A 374 17.12 -0.04 7.12
N TYR A 375 16.91 0.28 5.84
CA TYR A 375 17.14 1.61 5.28
C TYR A 375 15.89 2.41 5.00
N MET A 376 14.79 1.74 4.64
CA MET A 376 13.54 2.42 4.35
C MET A 376 12.76 2.74 5.64
N PRO A 377 12.01 3.84 5.66
CA PRO A 377 11.15 4.16 6.79
C PRO A 377 10.19 3.01 7.11
N PRO A 378 10.11 2.55 8.37
CA PRO A 378 9.17 1.49 8.76
C PRO A 378 7.71 1.98 8.68
N VAL A 379 7.51 3.29 8.85
CA VAL A 379 6.22 3.95 8.71
C VAL A 379 6.20 4.70 7.38
N ALA A 380 5.11 4.55 6.64
CA ALA A 380 4.91 5.17 5.34
C ALA A 380 6.08 4.93 4.35
N PRO A 381 6.54 3.69 4.14
CA PRO A 381 7.60 3.39 3.19
C PRO A 381 7.21 3.76 1.77
N SER A 382 8.19 3.87 0.86
CA SER A 382 7.94 4.16 -0.55
C SER A 382 7.03 3.15 -1.22
N ALA A 383 6.31 3.55 -2.28
CA ALA A 383 5.81 2.59 -3.25
C ALA A 383 6.99 1.89 -3.95
N ARG A 384 6.80 0.63 -4.40
CA ARG A 384 7.90 -0.14 -4.99
C ARG A 384 7.44 -1.06 -6.11
N ALA A 385 8.26 -1.17 -7.15
CA ALA A 385 8.26 -2.28 -8.10
C ALA A 385 9.57 -3.08 -7.95
N CYS A 386 9.48 -4.41 -7.97
CA CYS A 386 10.65 -5.27 -7.85
C CYS A 386 10.58 -6.38 -8.91
N VAL A 387 11.56 -6.41 -9.82
CA VAL A 387 11.57 -7.36 -10.93
C VAL A 387 12.96 -7.99 -11.07
N ALA A 388 13.04 -9.18 -11.62
CA ALA A 388 14.33 -9.76 -12.02
C ALA A 388 14.61 -9.47 -13.49
N THR A 389 15.86 -9.14 -13.80
CA THR A 389 16.31 -8.90 -15.18
C THR A 389 17.80 -9.18 -15.32
N CYS A 390 18.29 -9.28 -16.56
CA CYS A 390 19.72 -9.49 -16.82
C CYS A 390 20.48 -8.18 -16.63
N LEU A 391 20.97 -7.93 -15.43
CA LEU A 391 21.75 -6.73 -15.13
C LEU A 391 23.09 -6.73 -15.87
N PRO A 392 23.66 -5.54 -16.23
CA PRO A 392 24.90 -5.44 -16.97
C PRO A 392 26.10 -5.99 -16.18
N GLY A 393 27.00 -6.69 -16.88
CA GLY A 393 28.13 -7.39 -16.27
C GLY A 393 27.67 -8.47 -15.28
N ASP A 394 28.37 -8.61 -14.17
CA ASP A 394 28.02 -9.53 -13.08
C ASP A 394 27.19 -8.85 -11.98
N ALA A 395 26.51 -7.74 -12.28
CA ALA A 395 25.72 -7.01 -11.29
C ALA A 395 24.54 -7.86 -10.79
N LYS A 396 24.37 -7.91 -9.47
CA LYS A 396 23.32 -8.70 -8.79
C LYS A 396 22.12 -7.86 -8.40
N VAL A 397 22.34 -6.57 -8.10
CA VAL A 397 21.31 -5.66 -7.61
C VAL A 397 21.48 -4.29 -8.24
N GLN A 398 20.37 -3.69 -8.68
CA GLN A 398 20.25 -2.26 -8.99
C GLN A 398 19.06 -1.69 -8.24
N ILE A 399 19.18 -0.50 -7.66
CA ILE A 399 18.11 0.18 -6.93
C ILE A 399 18.01 1.63 -7.40
N ASP A 400 16.79 2.02 -7.78
CA ASP A 400 16.46 3.38 -8.16
C ASP A 400 15.49 3.96 -7.12
N CYS A 401 15.80 5.15 -6.61
CA CYS A 401 14.93 5.87 -5.67
C CYS A 401 14.55 7.24 -6.22
N LEU A 402 13.27 7.57 -6.11
CA LEU A 402 12.72 8.88 -6.41
C LEU A 402 12.30 9.57 -5.11
N PHE A 403 12.95 10.67 -4.78
CA PHE A 403 12.67 11.48 -3.61
C PHE A 403 11.93 12.75 -4.03
N ILE A 404 10.88 13.12 -3.30
CA ILE A 404 10.11 14.36 -3.51
C ILE A 404 10.30 15.23 -2.28
N LEU A 405 11.28 16.14 -2.34
CA LEU A 405 11.83 16.83 -1.17
C LEU A 405 10.88 17.86 -0.54
N ASP A 406 9.89 18.33 -1.27
CA ASP A 406 8.95 19.36 -0.84
C ASP A 406 7.55 18.83 -0.56
N GLY A 407 7.41 17.51 -0.41
CA GLY A 407 6.13 16.84 -0.20
C GLY A 407 5.41 17.22 1.10
N GLY A 408 6.12 17.72 2.09
CA GLY A 408 5.58 18.28 3.33
C GLY A 408 4.34 17.55 3.86
N ASN A 409 3.34 18.31 4.29
CA ASN A 409 2.05 17.80 4.79
C ASN A 409 1.15 17.16 3.71
N GLU A 410 1.49 17.29 2.43
CA GLU A 410 0.70 16.72 1.33
C GLU A 410 1.06 15.25 1.04
N ARG A 411 2.20 14.76 1.56
CA ARG A 411 2.58 13.36 1.37
C ARG A 411 1.63 12.43 2.14
N LYS A 412 0.92 11.57 1.42
CA LYS A 412 0.04 10.55 1.98
C LYS A 412 0.49 9.16 1.51
N SER A 413 0.63 8.25 2.45
CA SER A 413 0.97 6.86 2.20
C SER A 413 -0.24 5.95 2.40
N LEU A 414 -0.42 5.01 1.51
CA LEU A 414 -1.31 3.87 1.71
C LEU A 414 -0.45 2.65 1.98
N HIS A 415 -0.41 2.22 3.22
CA HIS A 415 0.37 1.07 3.66
C HIS A 415 -0.52 0.12 4.46
N VAL A 416 -1.11 -0.88 3.80
CA VAL A 416 -1.99 -1.88 4.39
C VAL A 416 -1.22 -3.19 4.51
N GLN A 417 -1.00 -3.64 5.73
CA GLN A 417 -0.28 -4.86 6.07
C GLN A 417 -1.24 -5.98 6.54
N SER A 418 -2.50 -5.65 6.80
CA SER A 418 -3.53 -6.62 7.16
C SER A 418 -4.05 -7.38 5.93
N LEU A 419 -4.29 -8.68 6.07
CA LEU A 419 -5.04 -9.45 5.09
C LEU A 419 -6.51 -9.04 5.13
N SER A 420 -7.06 -8.69 3.97
CA SER A 420 -8.44 -8.26 3.80
C SER A 420 -8.98 -8.75 2.45
N SER A 421 -10.24 -8.49 2.13
CA SER A 421 -10.81 -8.78 0.80
C SER A 421 -10.62 -7.64 -0.21
N TRP A 422 -10.07 -6.50 0.24
CA TRP A 422 -10.01 -5.27 -0.55
C TRP A 422 -8.89 -5.28 -1.60
N ALA A 423 -7.65 -5.42 -1.18
CA ALA A 423 -6.46 -5.52 -2.03
C ALA A 423 -5.38 -6.28 -1.27
N PRO A 424 -4.40 -6.89 -1.97
CA PRO A 424 -3.34 -7.63 -1.31
C PRO A 424 -2.53 -6.77 -0.34
N ALA A 425 -2.22 -7.32 0.83
CA ALA A 425 -1.23 -6.75 1.73
C ALA A 425 0.15 -6.75 1.07
N CYS A 426 1.02 -5.82 1.49
CA CYS A 426 2.38 -5.76 0.97
C CYS A 426 3.18 -7.02 1.36
N ILE A 427 3.80 -7.67 0.38
CA ILE A 427 4.65 -8.85 0.58
C ILE A 427 6.11 -8.50 0.90
N GLY A 428 6.39 -7.21 1.15
CA GLY A 428 7.69 -6.67 1.48
C GLY A 428 7.56 -5.30 2.16
N PRO A 429 8.66 -4.67 2.56
CA PRO A 429 8.66 -3.41 3.31
C PRO A 429 8.43 -2.19 2.40
N TYR A 430 7.27 -2.10 1.76
CA TYR A 430 6.85 -1.01 0.88
C TYR A 430 5.37 -0.68 1.08
N GLY A 431 4.94 0.54 0.72
CA GLY A 431 3.54 0.94 0.71
C GLY A 431 2.86 0.62 -0.62
N GLN A 432 1.55 0.37 -0.63
CA GLN A 432 0.79 0.17 -1.87
C GLN A 432 0.79 1.42 -2.74
N SER A 433 0.77 2.62 -2.15
CA SER A 433 0.92 3.86 -2.91
C SER A 433 1.46 5.01 -2.06
N ILE A 434 2.10 5.96 -2.73
CA ILE A 434 2.48 7.26 -2.18
C ILE A 434 1.85 8.35 -3.03
N ARG A 435 1.05 9.20 -2.40
CA ARG A 435 0.51 10.42 -2.99
C ARG A 435 1.34 11.61 -2.52
N VAL A 436 1.86 12.39 -3.47
CA VAL A 436 2.67 13.59 -3.19
C VAL A 436 2.67 14.52 -4.40
N ASN A 437 2.56 15.82 -4.16
CA ASN A 437 2.68 16.87 -5.19
C ASN A 437 1.81 16.63 -6.43
N GLY A 438 0.53 16.26 -6.24
CA GLY A 438 -0.41 16.04 -7.33
C GLY A 438 -0.20 14.75 -8.13
N LEU A 439 0.73 13.89 -7.71
CA LEU A 439 0.95 12.57 -8.27
C LEU A 439 0.69 11.48 -7.23
N ALA A 440 0.30 10.29 -7.70
CA ALA A 440 0.30 9.08 -6.91
C ALA A 440 1.12 7.99 -7.62
N TYR A 441 2.10 7.47 -6.91
CA TYR A 441 2.92 6.34 -7.32
C TYR A 441 2.34 5.08 -6.70
N VAL A 442 1.87 4.15 -7.53
CA VAL A 442 1.31 2.88 -7.06
C VAL A 442 2.38 1.80 -7.19
N ALA A 443 2.58 1.03 -6.13
CA ALA A 443 3.48 -0.12 -6.14
C ALA A 443 3.03 -1.17 -7.16
N GLY A 444 3.96 -1.94 -7.67
CA GLY A 444 3.68 -3.05 -8.56
C GLY A 444 2.65 -4.00 -7.96
N GLN A 445 1.59 -4.27 -8.72
CA GLN A 445 0.51 -5.17 -8.34
C GLN A 445 0.61 -6.45 -9.16
N ILE A 446 0.79 -7.59 -8.48
CA ILE A 446 0.71 -8.93 -9.06
C ILE A 446 -0.65 -9.56 -8.75
N GLY A 447 -0.99 -10.62 -9.46
CA GLY A 447 -2.32 -11.25 -9.37
C GLY A 447 -2.53 -12.15 -8.16
N MET A 448 -2.39 -11.60 -6.96
CA MET A 448 -2.64 -12.29 -5.68
C MET A 448 -4.10 -12.17 -5.25
N GLU A 449 -4.63 -13.26 -4.70
CA GLU A 449 -5.88 -13.21 -3.95
C GLU A 449 -5.65 -12.46 -2.62
N PRO A 450 -6.38 -11.35 -2.36
CA PRO A 450 -6.11 -10.50 -1.20
C PRO A 450 -6.22 -11.19 0.17
N THR A 451 -7.08 -12.19 0.26
CA THR A 451 -7.36 -12.89 1.53
C THR A 451 -6.30 -13.92 1.90
N THR A 452 -5.59 -14.48 0.91
CA THR A 452 -4.59 -15.56 1.11
C THR A 452 -3.19 -15.16 0.69
N LEU A 453 -3.04 -14.15 -0.17
CA LEU A 453 -1.83 -13.77 -0.87
C LEU A 453 -1.29 -14.85 -1.82
N ASP A 454 -2.09 -15.84 -2.17
CA ASP A 454 -1.73 -16.81 -3.20
C ASP A 454 -1.99 -16.23 -4.58
N LEU A 455 -1.19 -16.64 -5.58
CA LEU A 455 -1.42 -16.25 -6.95
C LEU A 455 -2.68 -16.93 -7.50
N VAL A 456 -3.52 -16.17 -8.18
CA VAL A 456 -4.69 -16.72 -8.87
C VAL A 456 -4.21 -17.60 -10.04
N PRO A 457 -4.71 -18.83 -10.19
CA PRO A 457 -4.28 -19.72 -11.25
C PRO A 457 -4.83 -19.29 -12.63
N GLY A 458 -4.02 -19.49 -13.68
CA GLY A 458 -4.38 -19.17 -15.08
C GLY A 458 -3.96 -17.76 -15.50
N ILE A 459 -3.53 -17.64 -16.76
CA ILE A 459 -2.93 -16.41 -17.30
C ILE A 459 -3.88 -15.23 -17.17
N VAL A 460 -5.06 -15.31 -17.78
CA VAL A 460 -6.03 -14.20 -17.84
C VAL A 460 -6.54 -13.86 -16.44
N ALA A 461 -6.90 -14.86 -15.63
CA ALA A 461 -7.46 -14.64 -14.30
C ALA A 461 -6.44 -13.96 -13.36
N GLN A 462 -5.17 -14.38 -13.43
CA GLN A 462 -4.11 -13.75 -12.63
C GLN A 462 -3.86 -12.29 -13.04
N LEU A 463 -3.84 -12.01 -14.33
CA LEU A 463 -3.68 -10.64 -14.83
C LEU A 463 -4.88 -9.77 -14.50
N ASP A 464 -6.12 -10.27 -14.63
CA ASP A 464 -7.32 -9.56 -14.20
C ASP A 464 -7.28 -9.23 -12.71
N ARG A 465 -6.80 -10.15 -11.88
CA ARG A 465 -6.63 -9.92 -10.44
C ARG A 465 -5.59 -8.83 -10.16
N ALA A 466 -4.46 -8.82 -10.87
CA ALA A 466 -3.45 -7.75 -10.76
C ALA A 466 -4.04 -6.38 -11.09
N MET A 467 -4.80 -6.29 -12.20
CA MET A 467 -5.48 -5.06 -12.62
C MET A 467 -6.53 -4.61 -11.58
N ALA A 468 -7.33 -5.55 -11.06
CA ALA A 468 -8.35 -5.25 -10.05
C ALA A 468 -7.71 -4.74 -8.74
N SER A 469 -6.56 -5.27 -8.35
CA SER A 469 -5.79 -4.77 -7.20
C SER A 469 -5.29 -3.34 -7.45
N ALA A 470 -4.77 -3.05 -8.65
CA ALA A 470 -4.36 -1.70 -9.02
C ALA A 470 -5.53 -0.70 -9.03
N VAL A 471 -6.72 -1.10 -9.52
CA VAL A 471 -7.94 -0.29 -9.46
C VAL A 471 -8.32 0.02 -8.02
N ALA A 472 -8.36 -1.00 -7.15
CA ALA A 472 -8.71 -0.83 -5.74
C ALA A 472 -7.75 0.14 -5.01
N VAL A 473 -6.45 0.01 -5.24
CA VAL A 473 -5.43 0.91 -4.68
C VAL A 473 -5.60 2.33 -5.22
N ALA A 474 -5.80 2.49 -6.53
CA ALA A 474 -5.96 3.78 -7.19
C ALA A 474 -7.21 4.53 -6.68
N ASP A 475 -8.34 3.85 -6.53
CA ASP A 475 -9.58 4.44 -6.01
C ASP A 475 -9.40 5.01 -4.60
N ILE A 476 -8.70 4.31 -3.71
CA ILE A 476 -8.44 4.76 -2.34
C ILE A 476 -7.44 5.93 -2.30
N THR A 477 -6.50 5.99 -3.22
CA THR A 477 -5.60 7.14 -3.32
C THR A 477 -6.27 8.43 -3.85
N GLY A 478 -7.55 8.34 -4.24
CA GLY A 478 -8.31 9.45 -4.80
C GLY A 478 -7.97 9.75 -6.26
N ALA A 479 -7.40 8.78 -6.97
CA ALA A 479 -7.00 8.88 -8.36
C ALA A 479 -7.41 7.63 -9.15
N PRO A 480 -8.70 7.47 -9.50
CA PRO A 480 -9.21 6.28 -10.19
C PRO A 480 -8.41 5.95 -11.45
N LEU A 481 -7.98 4.69 -11.58
CA LEU A 481 -7.01 4.25 -12.58
C LEU A 481 -7.46 4.56 -14.02
N GLY A 482 -8.73 4.34 -14.35
CA GLY A 482 -9.27 4.65 -15.68
C GLY A 482 -9.34 6.14 -16.00
N GLU A 483 -9.49 7.00 -14.99
CA GLU A 483 -9.70 8.43 -15.17
C GLU A 483 -8.44 9.25 -14.98
N ARG A 484 -7.47 8.74 -14.19
CA ARG A 484 -6.34 9.52 -13.71
C ARG A 484 -4.97 8.90 -14.03
N ALA A 485 -4.89 7.79 -14.77
CA ALA A 485 -3.61 7.21 -15.14
C ALA A 485 -2.82 8.11 -16.08
N LEU A 486 -1.62 8.49 -15.66
CA LEU A 486 -0.66 9.27 -16.44
C LEU A 486 0.25 8.34 -17.26
N ALA A 487 0.86 7.37 -16.57
CA ALA A 487 1.70 6.33 -17.13
C ALA A 487 1.36 4.97 -16.53
N VAL A 488 1.51 3.92 -17.31
CA VAL A 488 1.34 2.54 -16.84
C VAL A 488 2.46 1.67 -17.38
N THR A 489 3.24 1.08 -16.48
CA THR A 489 4.23 0.07 -16.84
C THR A 489 3.67 -1.31 -16.57
N PHE A 490 3.69 -2.16 -17.59
CA PHE A 490 3.30 -3.55 -17.53
C PHE A 490 4.53 -4.44 -17.61
N TYR A 491 4.69 -5.32 -16.63
CA TYR A 491 5.74 -6.33 -16.61
C TYR A 491 5.14 -7.71 -16.86
N THR A 492 5.79 -8.51 -17.70
CA THR A 492 5.49 -9.94 -17.91
C THR A 492 6.73 -10.77 -17.64
N SER A 493 6.57 -11.94 -17.03
CA SER A 493 7.68 -12.85 -16.76
C SER A 493 7.99 -13.71 -18.00
N ALA A 494 9.25 -13.72 -18.44
CA ALA A 494 9.72 -14.54 -19.54
C ALA A 494 9.61 -16.05 -19.26
N LYS A 495 9.49 -16.46 -17.99
CA LYS A 495 9.26 -17.85 -17.58
C LYS A 495 8.01 -18.46 -18.23
N TYR A 496 7.00 -17.62 -18.54
CA TYR A 496 5.71 -18.05 -19.08
C TYR A 496 5.59 -17.84 -20.59
N ASN A 497 6.68 -17.50 -21.29
CA ASN A 497 6.62 -17.30 -22.75
C ASN A 497 6.10 -18.55 -23.49
N ALA A 498 6.53 -19.74 -23.07
CA ALA A 498 6.04 -21.00 -23.65
C ALA A 498 4.53 -21.23 -23.42
N ASP A 499 4.01 -20.83 -22.26
CA ASP A 499 2.59 -20.94 -21.94
C ASP A 499 1.76 -19.97 -22.80
N TYR A 500 2.23 -18.73 -22.98
CA TYR A 500 1.62 -17.76 -23.88
C TYR A 500 1.61 -18.25 -25.35
N GLU A 501 2.72 -18.83 -25.81
CA GLU A 501 2.84 -19.42 -27.15
C GLU A 501 1.88 -20.59 -27.32
N ALA A 502 1.76 -21.46 -26.31
CA ALA A 502 0.86 -22.61 -26.34
C ALA A 502 -0.62 -22.17 -26.41
N GLU A 503 -0.98 -21.05 -25.79
CA GLU A 503 -2.31 -20.44 -25.88
C GLU A 503 -2.48 -19.60 -27.16
N GLY A 504 -1.45 -19.41 -27.98
CA GLY A 504 -1.48 -18.59 -29.20
C GLY A 504 -1.68 -17.10 -28.93
N VAL A 505 -1.29 -16.58 -27.76
CA VAL A 505 -1.46 -15.21 -27.35
C VAL A 505 -0.14 -14.49 -27.12
N HIS A 506 -0.11 -13.19 -27.30
CA HIS A 506 1.05 -12.36 -26.99
C HIS A 506 0.89 -11.75 -25.59
N PRO A 507 1.90 -11.80 -24.70
CA PRO A 507 1.80 -11.30 -23.33
C PRO A 507 1.23 -9.88 -23.22
N ALA A 508 1.76 -8.94 -24.01
CA ALA A 508 1.31 -7.56 -23.99
C ALA A 508 -0.16 -7.39 -24.44
N ASN A 509 -0.66 -8.23 -25.39
CA ASN A 509 -2.08 -8.21 -25.80
C ASN A 509 -2.99 -8.61 -24.65
N VAL A 510 -2.61 -9.66 -23.88
CA VAL A 510 -3.39 -10.12 -22.74
C VAL A 510 -3.41 -9.07 -21.65
N MET A 511 -2.26 -8.47 -21.34
CA MET A 511 -2.14 -7.37 -20.36
C MET A 511 -3.03 -6.19 -20.73
N SER A 512 -2.95 -5.73 -21.98
CA SER A 512 -3.78 -4.62 -22.48
C SER A 512 -5.28 -4.94 -22.40
N ALA A 513 -5.67 -6.14 -22.83
CA ALA A 513 -7.08 -6.58 -22.80
C ALA A 513 -7.61 -6.70 -21.36
N SER A 514 -6.81 -7.24 -20.43
CA SER A 514 -7.16 -7.32 -19.02
C SER A 514 -7.30 -5.93 -18.41
N PHE A 515 -6.38 -5.00 -18.71
CA PHE A 515 -6.44 -3.63 -18.23
C PHE A 515 -7.73 -2.93 -18.66
N GLU A 516 -8.06 -2.96 -19.96
CA GLU A 516 -9.29 -2.35 -20.48
C GLU A 516 -10.55 -2.98 -19.90
N ARG A 517 -10.59 -4.31 -19.81
CA ARG A 517 -11.73 -5.05 -19.27
C ARG A 517 -11.97 -4.70 -17.79
N VAL A 518 -10.95 -4.74 -16.94
CA VAL A 518 -11.10 -4.53 -15.51
C VAL A 518 -11.43 -3.05 -15.19
N VAL A 519 -10.84 -2.09 -15.92
CA VAL A 519 -11.23 -0.68 -15.79
C VAL A 519 -12.71 -0.49 -16.17
N ALA A 520 -13.18 -1.10 -17.25
CA ALA A 520 -14.59 -1.03 -17.64
C ALA A 520 -15.51 -1.67 -16.60
N GLN A 521 -15.13 -2.83 -16.03
CA GLN A 521 -15.91 -3.52 -15.00
C GLN A 521 -16.00 -2.72 -13.68
N SER A 522 -15.02 -1.86 -13.38
CA SER A 522 -15.07 -0.95 -12.22
C SER A 522 -16.06 0.22 -12.39
N GLY A 523 -16.78 0.28 -13.51
CA GLY A 523 -17.68 1.39 -13.83
C GLY A 523 -16.95 2.67 -14.26
N ARG A 524 -15.65 2.61 -14.44
CA ARG A 524 -14.81 3.73 -14.85
C ARG A 524 -14.58 3.71 -16.36
N ARG A 525 -14.22 4.88 -16.89
CA ARG A 525 -13.84 5.03 -18.30
C ARG A 525 -12.53 5.80 -18.39
N PHE A 526 -11.81 5.62 -19.49
CA PHE A 526 -10.64 6.43 -19.77
C PHE A 526 -11.10 7.84 -20.19
N LEU A 527 -10.75 8.85 -19.40
CA LEU A 527 -10.86 10.26 -19.80
C LEU A 527 -9.80 10.60 -20.85
N TRP A 528 -8.63 9.96 -20.74
CA TRP A 528 -7.56 9.94 -21.75
C TRP A 528 -6.85 8.58 -21.69
N ARG A 529 -6.07 8.25 -22.71
CA ARG A 529 -5.23 7.05 -22.68
C ARG A 529 -3.89 7.39 -22.02
N PRO A 530 -3.45 6.68 -20.99
CA PRO A 530 -2.12 6.87 -20.39
C PRO A 530 -1.01 6.53 -21.39
N THR A 531 0.21 7.01 -21.15
CA THR A 531 1.38 6.39 -21.79
C THR A 531 1.54 4.97 -21.23
N THR A 532 1.83 4.01 -22.11
CA THR A 532 1.97 2.61 -21.72
C THR A 532 3.34 2.09 -22.14
N THR A 533 3.98 1.33 -21.25
CA THR A 533 5.24 0.64 -21.50
C THR A 533 5.06 -0.85 -21.15
N TYR A 534 5.36 -1.73 -22.10
CA TYR A 534 5.29 -3.18 -21.96
C TYR A 534 6.71 -3.73 -21.87
N LEU A 535 7.03 -4.40 -20.78
CA LEU A 535 8.34 -4.96 -20.49
C LEU A 535 8.23 -6.45 -20.19
N THR A 536 9.04 -7.26 -20.87
CA THR A 536 9.24 -8.65 -20.48
C THR A 536 10.55 -8.75 -19.70
N VAL A 537 10.46 -9.20 -18.48
CA VAL A 537 11.56 -9.38 -17.54
C VAL A 537 11.83 -10.87 -17.29
N THR A 538 12.95 -11.23 -16.69
CA THR A 538 13.30 -12.65 -16.48
C THR A 538 12.34 -13.30 -15.50
N ASP A 539 11.96 -12.60 -14.42
CA ASP A 539 11.05 -13.11 -13.40
C ASP A 539 10.38 -12.00 -12.59
N LEU A 540 9.30 -12.37 -11.88
CA LEU A 540 8.51 -11.51 -11.01
C LEU A 540 8.35 -12.14 -9.61
N PRO A 541 8.04 -11.34 -8.56
CA PRO A 541 7.85 -11.87 -7.22
C PRO A 541 6.81 -12.99 -7.16
N LYS A 542 7.04 -13.97 -6.31
CA LYS A 542 6.19 -15.17 -6.14
C LYS A 542 6.01 -16.01 -7.42
N ASN A 543 6.83 -15.83 -8.43
CA ASN A 543 6.65 -16.38 -9.80
C ASN A 543 5.34 -15.89 -10.45
N ALA A 544 5.03 -14.62 -10.33
CA ALA A 544 3.85 -14.04 -10.99
C ALA A 544 4.01 -14.02 -12.51
N ILE A 545 2.88 -14.13 -13.21
CA ILE A 545 2.82 -14.08 -14.69
C ILE A 545 3.00 -12.65 -15.17
N GLY A 546 2.43 -11.68 -14.43
CA GLY A 546 2.54 -10.26 -14.76
C GLY A 546 2.31 -9.35 -13.57
N GLU A 547 2.74 -8.10 -13.74
CA GLU A 547 2.67 -7.02 -12.77
C GLU A 547 2.27 -5.71 -13.45
N ILE A 548 1.48 -4.88 -12.78
CA ILE A 548 1.12 -3.52 -13.25
C ILE A 548 1.60 -2.48 -12.24
N ALA A 549 2.30 -1.43 -12.72
CA ALA A 549 2.79 -0.32 -11.92
C ALA A 549 2.33 1.03 -12.54
N PRO A 550 1.22 1.64 -12.07
CA PRO A 550 0.74 2.90 -12.59
C PRO A 550 1.28 4.11 -11.82
N THR A 551 1.44 5.23 -12.54
CA THR A 551 1.57 6.58 -12.00
C THR A 551 0.32 7.37 -12.34
N LEU A 552 -0.29 8.02 -11.34
CA LEU A 552 -1.61 8.64 -11.45
C LEU A 552 -1.54 10.14 -11.17
N LEU A 553 -2.46 10.91 -11.77
CA LEU A 553 -2.71 12.32 -11.44
C LEU A 553 -3.74 12.43 -10.32
N VAL A 554 -3.45 13.22 -9.30
CA VAL A 554 -4.35 13.48 -8.17
C VAL A 554 -4.89 14.91 -8.23
N GLY A 555 -6.18 15.10 -7.99
CA GLY A 555 -6.91 16.34 -8.26
C GLY A 555 -6.64 17.54 -7.35
N THR A 556 -5.82 17.42 -6.29
CA THR A 556 -5.53 18.54 -5.38
C THR A 556 -4.02 18.69 -5.19
N GLY A 557 -3.43 19.73 -5.75
CA GLY A 557 -2.01 20.03 -5.67
C GLY A 557 -1.55 20.94 -6.79
N PRO A 558 -0.26 21.35 -6.87
CA PRO A 558 0.25 22.25 -7.89
C PRO A 558 -0.01 21.82 -9.34
N LEU A 559 -0.33 20.52 -9.55
CA LEU A 559 -0.64 19.95 -10.87
C LEU A 559 -2.14 19.79 -11.14
N GLY A 560 -3.04 19.99 -10.17
CA GLY A 560 -4.47 19.77 -10.36
C GLY A 560 -5.35 20.53 -9.40
N ASP A 561 -5.89 21.69 -9.81
CA ASP A 561 -7.06 22.26 -9.16
C ASP A 561 -8.30 21.52 -9.67
N GLU A 562 -9.20 21.07 -8.77
CA GLU A 562 -10.43 20.34 -9.14
C GLU A 562 -11.32 21.14 -10.10
N GLU A 563 -11.27 22.48 -10.04
CA GLU A 563 -12.04 23.37 -10.91
C GLU A 563 -11.56 23.43 -12.35
N SER A 564 -10.36 22.92 -12.67
CA SER A 564 -9.74 23.04 -14.01
C SER A 564 -9.80 21.78 -14.88
N PHE A 565 -10.43 20.69 -14.41
CA PHE A 565 -10.62 19.48 -15.20
C PHE A 565 -11.94 19.43 -15.98
N ASP A 566 -12.76 20.49 -15.90
CA ASP A 566 -13.97 20.69 -16.71
C ASP A 566 -13.61 21.25 -18.09
N GLY A 567 -12.90 20.50 -18.89
CA GLY A 567 -12.65 20.93 -20.25
C GLY A 567 -11.71 20.00 -21.01
N GLU A 568 -12.13 19.59 -22.19
CA GLU A 568 -11.37 18.82 -23.18
C GLU A 568 -10.02 19.48 -23.59
N GLU A 569 -9.75 20.70 -23.12
CA GLU A 569 -8.59 21.51 -23.54
C GLU A 569 -7.30 21.27 -22.73
N THR A 570 -7.32 20.51 -21.62
CA THR A 570 -6.20 20.55 -20.65
C THR A 570 -5.19 19.41 -20.78
N LEU A 571 -5.54 18.29 -21.39
CA LEU A 571 -4.64 17.15 -21.57
C LEU A 571 -4.56 16.76 -23.05
N VAL A 572 -3.41 16.99 -23.63
CA VAL A 572 -3.14 16.63 -25.04
C VAL A 572 -2.43 15.28 -25.07
N ARG A 573 -3.03 14.31 -25.75
CA ARG A 573 -2.38 13.05 -26.09
C ARG A 573 -2.00 13.07 -27.57
N GLU A 574 -0.77 12.70 -27.86
CA GLU A 574 -0.31 12.48 -29.20
C GLU A 574 0.34 11.10 -29.35
N SER A 575 0.06 10.43 -30.45
CA SER A 575 0.73 9.22 -30.87
C SER A 575 1.20 9.41 -32.29
N VAL A 576 2.50 9.44 -32.48
CA VAL A 576 3.11 9.67 -33.78
C VAL A 576 3.86 8.42 -34.23
N ARG A 577 3.52 7.94 -35.45
CA ARG A 577 4.34 6.96 -36.19
C ARG A 577 5.22 7.74 -37.16
N GLY A 578 6.51 7.45 -37.17
CA GLY A 578 7.47 8.13 -38.05
C GLY A 578 7.19 7.87 -39.52
N ASP A 579 7.43 8.86 -40.37
CA ASP A 579 7.21 8.81 -41.83
C ASP A 579 8.43 8.22 -42.54
N SER A 580 8.18 7.29 -43.42
CA SER A 580 8.90 6.62 -44.51
C SER A 580 10.42 6.41 -44.54
N ALA A 581 11.25 7.15 -43.84
CA ALA A 581 12.71 6.85 -43.72
C ALA A 581 13.12 6.38 -42.32
N CYS A 582 12.24 6.56 -41.31
CA CYS A 582 12.40 6.19 -39.94
C CYS A 582 11.17 5.38 -39.47
N ASP A 583 10.76 4.39 -40.24
CA ASP A 583 9.55 3.53 -39.97
C ASP A 583 9.56 2.77 -38.62
N VAL A 584 10.29 3.24 -37.61
CA VAL A 584 10.66 2.42 -36.50
C VAL A 584 10.65 3.17 -35.18
N MET A 585 10.12 4.38 -35.14
CA MET A 585 9.94 5.12 -33.92
C MET A 585 8.46 5.40 -33.65
N GLU A 586 7.93 4.85 -32.56
CA GLU A 586 6.62 5.24 -32.04
C GLU A 586 6.81 6.07 -30.77
N SER A 587 5.99 7.06 -30.58
CA SER A 587 6.01 7.87 -29.35
C SER A 587 4.61 8.21 -28.91
N THR A 588 4.42 8.27 -27.58
CA THR A 588 3.18 8.69 -26.94
C THR A 588 3.50 9.72 -25.88
N SER A 589 2.66 10.74 -25.76
CA SER A 589 2.79 11.74 -24.69
C SER A 589 1.44 12.06 -24.06
N VAL A 590 1.46 12.40 -22.78
CA VAL A 590 0.38 13.06 -22.04
C VAL A 590 1.00 14.31 -21.44
N ARG A 591 0.44 15.49 -21.76
CA ARG A 591 1.00 16.76 -21.32
C ARG A 591 -0.08 17.75 -20.91
N ARG A 592 0.29 18.61 -19.99
CA ARG A 592 -0.42 19.85 -19.66
C ARG A 592 0.54 21.00 -19.90
N PRO A 593 0.28 21.86 -20.90
CA PRO A 593 1.17 22.98 -21.23
C PRO A 593 1.50 23.83 -20.00
N GLY A 594 2.77 24.23 -19.87
CA GLY A 594 3.27 25.00 -18.74
C GLY A 594 3.36 24.25 -17.39
N ARG A 595 2.94 22.99 -17.31
CA ARG A 595 2.89 22.23 -16.05
C ARG A 595 3.71 20.96 -16.06
N PHE A 596 3.37 20.00 -16.90
CA PHE A 596 4.07 18.72 -16.99
C PHE A 596 4.02 18.07 -18.36
N LEU A 597 4.95 17.14 -18.58
CA LEU A 597 5.01 16.21 -19.70
C LEU A 597 5.36 14.81 -19.18
N GLN A 598 4.57 13.81 -19.58
CA GLN A 598 4.96 12.42 -19.56
C GLN A 598 5.02 11.92 -21.00
N CYS A 599 6.16 11.39 -21.43
CA CYS A 599 6.25 10.78 -22.76
C CYS A 599 7.03 9.47 -22.72
N SER A 600 6.73 8.61 -23.68
CA SER A 600 7.42 7.37 -23.92
C SER A 600 7.74 7.25 -25.41
N ILE A 601 8.97 6.89 -25.74
CA ILE A 601 9.49 6.79 -27.11
C ILE A 601 10.07 5.40 -27.29
N SER A 602 9.63 4.67 -28.31
CA SER A 602 10.20 3.38 -28.69
C SER A 602 10.99 3.46 -29.98
N VAL A 603 12.06 2.70 -30.07
CA VAL A 603 12.99 2.68 -31.21
C VAL A 603 13.35 1.26 -31.60
N LYS A 604 13.42 0.94 -32.89
CA LYS A 604 13.88 -0.35 -33.43
C LYS A 604 15.30 -0.29 -34.02
N ARG A 605 16.01 -1.42 -34.03
CA ARG A 605 17.41 -1.57 -34.40
C ARG A 605 17.77 -1.13 -35.82
N ALA A 606 16.82 -1.14 -36.75
CA ALA A 606 17.07 -0.64 -38.13
C ALA A 606 17.54 0.81 -38.15
N VAL A 607 17.12 1.61 -37.16
CA VAL A 607 17.51 3.02 -36.96
C VAL A 607 18.81 3.12 -36.19
N LEU A 608 19.08 2.21 -35.26
CA LEU A 608 20.26 2.23 -34.36
C LEU A 608 21.61 1.93 -35.08
N LYS A 609 21.61 1.66 -36.40
CA LYS A 609 22.83 1.36 -37.16
C LYS A 609 23.69 2.56 -37.53
N SER A 610 23.18 3.79 -37.35
CA SER A 610 23.93 5.04 -37.64
C SER A 610 23.91 5.94 -36.37
N ASP A 611 24.97 5.87 -35.59
CA ASP A 611 25.05 6.44 -34.23
C ASP A 611 24.64 7.90 -34.08
N GLU A 612 24.99 8.79 -35.00
CA GLU A 612 24.69 10.21 -34.90
C GLU A 612 23.29 10.60 -35.37
N LEU A 613 22.75 9.97 -36.41
CA LEU A 613 21.44 10.30 -36.97
C LEU A 613 20.29 9.83 -36.03
N THR A 614 20.43 8.68 -35.40
CA THR A 614 19.43 8.11 -34.50
C THR A 614 19.30 8.93 -33.23
N ASN A 615 20.43 9.25 -32.61
CA ASN A 615 20.46 10.09 -31.42
C ASN A 615 19.82 11.47 -31.73
N GLY A 616 20.14 12.07 -32.90
CA GLY A 616 19.54 13.34 -33.34
C GLY A 616 18.01 13.30 -33.45
N HIS A 617 17.43 12.22 -34.00
CA HIS A 617 15.97 12.08 -34.12
C HIS A 617 15.26 11.88 -32.77
N ILE A 618 15.81 11.08 -31.88
CA ILE A 618 15.27 10.87 -30.51
C ILE A 618 15.31 12.17 -29.74
N LEU A 619 16.45 12.85 -29.75
CA LEU A 619 16.63 14.14 -29.06
C LEU A 619 15.71 15.24 -29.62
N ALA A 620 15.54 15.27 -30.94
CA ALA A 620 14.59 16.18 -31.58
C ALA A 620 13.13 15.91 -31.19
N ARG A 621 12.76 14.62 -31.03
CA ARG A 621 11.42 14.25 -30.57
C ARG A 621 11.19 14.63 -29.09
N ILE A 622 12.17 14.44 -28.23
CA ILE A 622 12.11 14.89 -26.83
C ILE A 622 11.97 16.42 -26.79
N ALA A 623 12.80 17.15 -27.55
CA ALA A 623 12.74 18.61 -27.61
C ALA A 623 11.39 19.12 -28.14
N LEU A 624 10.81 18.45 -29.14
CA LEU A 624 9.48 18.78 -29.66
C LEU A 624 8.42 18.66 -28.57
N TYR A 625 8.36 17.54 -27.86
CA TYR A 625 7.38 17.34 -26.80
C TYR A 625 7.55 18.31 -25.62
N LEU A 626 8.79 18.63 -25.24
CA LEU A 626 9.05 19.67 -24.26
C LEU A 626 8.55 21.04 -24.73
N GLY A 627 8.82 21.41 -25.97
CA GLY A 627 8.35 22.66 -26.59
C GLY A 627 6.82 22.74 -26.63
N GLU A 628 6.15 21.67 -27.04
CA GLU A 628 4.68 21.58 -27.06
C GLU A 628 4.06 21.60 -25.65
N ALA A 629 4.80 21.14 -24.63
CA ALA A 629 4.41 21.23 -23.23
C ALA A 629 4.80 22.57 -22.59
N GLU A 630 5.39 23.51 -23.36
CA GLU A 630 5.93 24.79 -22.85
C GLU A 630 6.97 24.59 -21.71
N LEU A 631 7.73 23.50 -21.80
CA LEU A 631 8.80 23.13 -20.86
C LEU A 631 10.16 23.18 -21.56
N THR A 632 11.22 23.17 -20.76
CA THR A 632 12.61 23.18 -21.22
C THR A 632 13.37 21.96 -20.71
N ALA A 633 14.58 21.76 -21.15
CA ALA A 633 15.48 20.71 -20.68
C ALA A 633 15.63 20.69 -19.17
N SER A 634 15.69 21.86 -18.53
CA SER A 634 15.84 22.00 -17.06
C SER A 634 14.63 21.53 -16.25
N HIS A 635 13.50 21.21 -16.90
CA HIS A 635 12.32 20.67 -16.24
C HIS A 635 12.25 19.13 -16.29
N VAL A 636 13.15 18.47 -17.04
CA VAL A 636 13.19 17.00 -17.09
C VAL A 636 13.64 16.44 -15.74
N SER A 637 12.74 15.77 -15.06
CA SER A 637 12.96 15.29 -13.67
C SER A 637 13.42 13.83 -13.62
N THR A 638 12.90 13.00 -14.53
CA THR A 638 13.31 11.59 -14.65
C THR A 638 13.42 11.15 -16.10
N CYS A 639 14.42 10.33 -16.38
CA CYS A 639 14.58 9.66 -17.67
C CYS A 639 14.97 8.21 -17.42
N ARG A 640 14.18 7.26 -17.97
CA ARG A 640 14.45 5.83 -17.87
C ARG A 640 14.53 5.22 -19.26
N LEU A 641 15.59 4.47 -19.49
CA LEU A 641 15.88 3.81 -20.75
C LEU A 641 15.84 2.29 -20.55
N TYR A 642 14.88 1.63 -21.15
CA TYR A 642 14.81 0.18 -21.25
C TYR A 642 15.37 -0.28 -22.58
N HIS A 643 16.23 -1.29 -22.58
CA HIS A 643 16.75 -1.85 -23.83
C HIS A 643 16.63 -3.38 -23.84
N ASN A 644 16.31 -3.92 -25.01
CA ASN A 644 16.27 -5.36 -25.23
C ASN A 644 17.67 -5.95 -25.07
N LEU A 645 17.78 -7.16 -24.51
CA LEU A 645 19.05 -7.89 -24.33
C LEU A 645 19.81 -8.15 -25.65
N SER A 646 19.13 -8.12 -26.78
CA SER A 646 19.78 -8.24 -28.11
C SER A 646 20.48 -6.97 -28.57
N VAL A 647 20.30 -5.85 -27.87
CA VAL A 647 20.94 -4.56 -28.15
C VAL A 647 22.30 -4.54 -27.46
N ASP A 648 23.33 -4.11 -28.17
CA ASP A 648 24.65 -3.88 -27.59
C ASP A 648 24.56 -2.85 -26.46
N SER A 649 25.05 -3.21 -25.28
CA SER A 649 25.07 -2.31 -24.13
C SER A 649 25.81 -1.00 -24.38
N ALA A 650 26.85 -1.03 -25.25
CA ALA A 650 27.57 0.17 -25.67
C ALA A 650 26.67 1.17 -26.42
N LEU A 651 25.68 0.68 -27.16
CA LEU A 651 24.75 1.54 -27.90
C LEU A 651 23.73 2.20 -26.97
N SER A 652 23.20 1.46 -26.00
CA SER A 652 22.31 2.03 -24.99
C SER A 652 23.00 3.05 -24.09
N GLU A 653 24.26 2.82 -23.73
CA GLU A 653 25.09 3.77 -22.96
C GLU A 653 25.44 5.02 -23.79
N THR A 654 25.70 4.87 -25.10
CA THR A 654 25.92 5.99 -26.01
C THR A 654 24.68 6.90 -26.10
N LEU A 655 23.50 6.30 -26.23
CA LEU A 655 22.24 7.03 -26.25
C LEU A 655 21.94 7.70 -24.89
N ALA A 656 22.14 6.98 -23.81
CA ALA A 656 22.02 7.53 -22.46
C ALA A 656 22.96 8.74 -22.26
N SER A 657 24.22 8.62 -22.69
CA SER A 657 25.19 9.70 -22.61
C SER A 657 24.82 10.91 -23.47
N ALA A 658 24.19 10.69 -24.63
CA ALA A 658 23.73 11.77 -25.49
C ALA A 658 22.55 12.53 -24.87
N ILE A 659 21.58 11.83 -24.29
CA ILE A 659 20.44 12.43 -23.58
C ILE A 659 20.95 13.18 -22.35
N ARG A 660 21.84 12.58 -21.56
CA ARG A 660 22.44 13.20 -20.35
C ARG A 660 23.15 14.51 -20.65
N ARG A 661 23.96 14.56 -21.73
CA ARG A 661 24.66 15.79 -22.16
C ARG A 661 23.72 16.95 -22.50
N LEU A 662 22.51 16.65 -22.99
CA LEU A 662 21.56 17.69 -23.40
C LEU A 662 20.66 18.15 -22.26
N TYR A 663 20.31 17.27 -21.33
CA TYR A 663 19.26 17.52 -20.34
C TYR A 663 19.76 17.58 -18.90
N ASP A 664 21.05 17.27 -18.66
CA ASP A 664 21.69 17.25 -17.33
C ASP A 664 20.86 16.49 -16.28
N VAL A 665 20.28 15.37 -16.69
CA VAL A 665 19.43 14.53 -15.84
C VAL A 665 20.04 13.15 -15.65
N PRO A 666 19.81 12.50 -14.51
CA PRO A 666 20.18 11.11 -14.33
C PRO A 666 19.37 10.22 -15.27
N ILE A 667 20.06 9.35 -16.01
CA ILE A 667 19.42 8.38 -16.87
C ILE A 667 19.60 7.01 -16.25
N ILE A 668 18.46 6.36 -16.00
CA ILE A 668 18.36 5.03 -15.46
C ILE A 668 18.32 4.06 -16.63
N VAL A 669 19.36 3.25 -16.81
CA VAL A 669 19.45 2.24 -17.87
C VAL A 669 19.08 0.88 -17.30
N VAL A 670 18.08 0.21 -17.92
CA VAL A 670 17.55 -1.07 -17.48
C VAL A 670 17.48 -2.06 -18.65
N PRO A 671 18.27 -3.12 -18.69
CA PRO A 671 18.12 -4.17 -19.66
C PRO A 671 16.89 -5.03 -19.35
N VAL A 672 16.15 -5.41 -20.40
CA VAL A 672 14.94 -6.24 -20.33
C VAL A 672 14.91 -7.29 -21.43
N VAL A 673 14.17 -8.36 -21.26
CA VAL A 673 14.04 -9.43 -22.28
C VAL A 673 13.37 -8.91 -23.55
N ALA A 674 12.31 -8.10 -23.39
CA ALA A 674 11.63 -7.39 -24.46
C ALA A 674 10.97 -6.12 -23.98
N CYS A 675 10.78 -5.12 -24.84
CA CYS A 675 10.09 -3.86 -24.54
C CYS A 675 9.25 -3.37 -25.73
N GLY A 676 8.27 -2.48 -25.47
CA GLY A 676 7.42 -1.84 -26.47
C GLY A 676 6.44 -0.85 -25.84
N LEU A 677 5.81 0.00 -26.67
CA LEU A 677 4.77 0.95 -26.24
C LEU A 677 3.36 0.44 -26.50
N THR A 678 3.22 -0.51 -27.38
CA THR A 678 1.94 -1.13 -27.71
C THR A 678 2.10 -2.65 -27.74
N PRO A 679 1.00 -3.40 -27.57
CA PRO A 679 1.05 -4.84 -27.68
C PRO A 679 1.52 -5.37 -29.04
N ALA A 680 1.39 -4.56 -30.10
CA ALA A 680 1.71 -4.95 -31.47
C ALA A 680 3.15 -4.63 -31.86
N THR A 681 3.88 -3.83 -31.09
CA THR A 681 5.19 -3.32 -31.49
C THR A 681 6.27 -3.69 -30.48
N ALA A 682 7.09 -4.67 -30.86
CA ALA A 682 8.35 -4.92 -30.16
C ALA A 682 9.37 -3.85 -30.51
N ALA A 683 10.00 -3.24 -29.51
CA ALA A 683 11.06 -2.25 -29.68
C ALA A 683 12.40 -2.81 -29.20
N ASP A 684 13.48 -2.21 -29.67
CA ASP A 684 14.83 -2.51 -29.17
C ASP A 684 15.16 -1.65 -27.94
N VAL A 685 14.63 -0.41 -27.93
CA VAL A 685 14.77 0.56 -26.83
C VAL A 685 13.44 1.25 -26.59
N VAL A 686 13.12 1.47 -25.32
CA VAL A 686 12.03 2.37 -24.87
C VAL A 686 12.60 3.40 -23.91
N ILE A 687 12.25 4.66 -24.11
CA ILE A 687 12.66 5.79 -23.27
C ILE A 687 11.43 6.40 -22.65
N GLU A 688 11.38 6.46 -21.35
CA GLU A 688 10.35 7.18 -20.58
C GLU A 688 10.92 8.47 -20.02
N ILE A 689 10.21 9.58 -20.19
CA ILE A 689 10.61 10.88 -19.68
C ILE A 689 9.44 11.51 -18.95
N PHE A 690 9.74 12.00 -17.75
CA PHE A 690 8.84 12.88 -17.02
C PHE A 690 9.52 14.23 -16.80
N ALA A 691 8.85 15.31 -17.20
CA ALA A 691 9.27 16.69 -17.00
C ALA A 691 8.16 17.46 -16.27
N ARG A 692 8.56 18.37 -15.37
CA ARG A 692 7.65 19.17 -14.58
C ARG A 692 8.22 20.54 -14.28
N ARG A 693 7.36 21.58 -14.37
CA ARG A 693 7.69 22.91 -13.86
C ARG A 693 7.43 22.96 -12.35
N ASP A 694 8.39 23.45 -11.59
CA ASP A 694 8.23 23.75 -10.17
C ASP A 694 7.93 25.24 -10.01
N ASP A 695 6.68 25.57 -9.69
CA ASP A 695 6.20 26.98 -9.64
C ASP A 695 6.74 27.76 -8.42
N ARG A 696 7.54 27.13 -7.55
CA ARG A 696 8.06 27.75 -6.32
C ARG A 696 9.41 28.46 -6.49
N HIS A 697 10.01 28.38 -7.67
CA HIS A 697 11.29 29.02 -8.01
C HIS A 697 11.19 30.08 -9.09
N THR A 698 9.98 30.59 -9.41
CA THR A 698 9.74 31.85 -10.17
C THR A 698 9.24 32.97 -9.24
#